data_4ea29db0c727e6a9fd9be489bf67c10b
#
_entry.id   4ea29db0c727e6a9fd9be489bf67c10b
#
_cell.length_a   1.000
_cell.length_b   1.000
_cell.length_c   1.000
_cell.angle_alpha   90.00
_cell.angle_beta   90.00
_cell.angle_gamma   90.00
#
_symmetry.space_group_name_H-M   'P 1'
#
loop_
_entity.id
_entity.type
_entity.pdbx_description
1 polymer ?
#
loop_
_entity_poly.entity_id
_entity_poly.type
_entity_poly.pdbx_seq_one_letter_code
_entity_poly.pdbx_strand_id
1 'polypeptide(L)'
;MESGALVEEFGRRRFLARAAGVAGAVGVKALTGTAAAATGAASDAASAAGYVDVQLLHITDLHGYLSAPPARDSLITGAGGRTYAVGGVAYMATHLARLRAGRANSFFFAPGDLFSGWEYPAFTLADEPTIEALNRLGLDFATAGNHEFDRTPGFLRRHMEEGVPYDGAGLTNAFPDSSGAPFHGADFRYYSANAVSAASGETVLPPYNIEWVDAPGGRRLPIGFIHLTVVGTEGFGNSFQPGLTTLDQLAAANLCAARLKALGVGAIVLSMHDGAVAGSDFDSGSEPSGPAYELALRVSADIDAIVTGHWHCAFNMMLPGPDGRPRPFVEAGCHGQLIGEVTLRLDADTGTVVRALTSSVNHPNTRDVDPDPVLAEVVTHWAGYAQRRGAGVIGRQRASFHRRLSPAGESTMGNLVADWALWAARQAPDSFDTSPRPARSGADLALIAVSPRMGRSVINTDLLAGPALDDPVGFDRAWRAVGYGCPLVSAEVSGRRLLEALEQQWALDGSGVLTYAPLAVSDNVRYSFDAAGPVGGRVAPGAVVIDGVPLRPETSYRVVTTSYTLTGQDGYPALGDYREPARHRRDTDSFPAYVAALGTLEAVSTGRVTVKPVPLLDPPGSTGLLVTPPEPVPGLPSPVAAEEEAARDAGRRPVC
;
A
#
# COMPACT_ATOMS: atom_id res chain seq x y z
N MET A 1 11.09 4.36 -33.49
CA MET A 1 10.73 3.20 -34.33
C MET A 1 10.95 1.87 -33.63
N GLU A 2 11.54 1.82 -32.44
CA GLU A 2 11.72 0.56 -31.67
C GLU A 2 10.58 0.21 -30.73
N SER A 3 9.71 1.16 -30.37
CA SER A 3 8.56 0.89 -29.49
C SER A 3 7.39 0.12 -30.13
N GLY A 4 7.28 0.15 -31.46
CA GLY A 4 6.22 -0.57 -32.17
C GLY A 4 6.43 -2.09 -32.24
N ALA A 5 7.66 -2.56 -32.27
CA ALA A 5 7.98 -3.98 -32.39
C ALA A 5 7.75 -4.77 -31.09
N LEU A 6 7.94 -4.13 -29.94
CA LEU A 6 7.71 -4.74 -28.62
C LEU A 6 6.23 -5.00 -28.31
N VAL A 7 5.34 -4.14 -28.81
CA VAL A 7 3.88 -4.30 -28.61
C VAL A 7 3.32 -5.49 -29.43
N GLU A 8 3.88 -5.71 -30.62
CA GLU A 8 3.43 -6.81 -31.50
C GLU A 8 3.87 -8.20 -31.00
N GLU A 9 5.05 -8.31 -30.39
CA GLU A 9 5.58 -9.59 -29.90
C GLU A 9 4.85 -10.07 -28.64
N PHE A 10 4.41 -9.14 -27.78
CA PHE A 10 3.67 -9.47 -26.56
C PHE A 10 2.23 -9.91 -26.85
N GLY A 11 1.58 -9.33 -27.84
CA GLY A 11 0.24 -9.75 -28.29
C GLY A 11 0.23 -11.18 -28.84
N ARG A 12 1.31 -11.61 -29.51
CA ARG A 12 1.44 -12.97 -30.06
C ARG A 12 1.64 -14.05 -28.99
N ARG A 13 2.36 -13.75 -27.91
CA ARG A 13 2.55 -14.70 -26.79
C ARG A 13 1.26 -14.96 -26.02
N ARG A 14 0.43 -13.94 -25.80
CA ARG A 14 -0.90 -14.09 -25.17
C ARG A 14 -1.86 -14.93 -26.00
N PHE A 15 -1.83 -14.82 -27.32
CA PHE A 15 -2.66 -15.62 -28.21
C PHE A 15 -2.34 -17.12 -28.11
N LEU A 16 -1.08 -17.50 -28.00
CA LEU A 16 -0.66 -18.91 -27.88
C LEU A 16 -0.97 -19.49 -26.49
N ALA A 17 -0.87 -18.70 -25.41
CA ALA A 17 -1.21 -19.14 -24.06
C ALA A 17 -2.72 -19.38 -23.87
N ARG A 18 -3.57 -18.52 -24.43
CA ARG A 18 -5.04 -18.73 -24.41
C ARG A 18 -5.50 -19.94 -25.24
N ALA A 19 -4.79 -20.28 -26.31
CA ALA A 19 -5.12 -21.45 -27.13
C ALA A 19 -4.75 -22.80 -26.48
N ALA A 20 -3.78 -22.83 -25.55
CA ALA A 20 -3.36 -24.04 -24.85
C ALA A 20 -4.24 -24.41 -23.64
N GLY A 21 -4.96 -23.43 -23.05
CA GLY A 21 -5.81 -23.65 -21.88
C GLY A 21 -7.17 -24.29 -22.12
N VAL A 22 -7.59 -24.48 -23.37
CA VAL A 22 -8.93 -25.00 -23.73
C VAL A 22 -8.97 -26.52 -23.95
N ALA A 23 -7.85 -27.23 -23.88
CA ALA A 23 -7.76 -28.65 -24.25
C ALA A 23 -7.89 -29.66 -23.08
N GLY A 24 -8.40 -29.28 -21.93
CA GLY A 24 -8.40 -30.15 -20.75
C GLY A 24 -9.67 -30.20 -19.91
N ALA A 25 -10.86 -30.37 -20.47
CA ALA A 25 -12.04 -30.84 -19.70
C ALA A 25 -13.16 -31.36 -20.60
N VAL A 26 -13.16 -32.65 -20.90
CA VAL A 26 -14.35 -33.33 -21.39
C VAL A 26 -14.72 -34.43 -20.40
N GLY A 27 -15.89 -34.29 -19.80
CA GLY A 27 -16.53 -35.36 -19.07
C GLY A 27 -17.48 -34.96 -17.92
N VAL A 28 -18.64 -34.34 -18.23
CA VAL A 28 -19.77 -34.37 -17.30
C VAL A 28 -21.07 -34.61 -18.07
N LYS A 29 -21.80 -35.60 -17.60
CA LYS A 29 -23.08 -36.07 -18.15
C LYS A 29 -24.18 -35.01 -18.03
N ALA A 30 -25.01 -34.98 -19.08
CA ALA A 30 -26.22 -34.17 -19.16
C ALA A 30 -27.22 -34.48 -18.05
N LEU A 31 -27.73 -33.44 -17.39
CA LEU A 31 -29.03 -33.40 -16.76
C LEU A 31 -29.80 -32.20 -17.32
N THR A 32 -30.87 -32.50 -17.97
CA THR A 32 -31.80 -31.57 -18.62
C THR A 32 -32.64 -30.83 -17.60
N GLY A 33 -32.57 -29.49 -17.64
CA GLY A 33 -33.45 -28.60 -16.91
C GLY A 33 -33.55 -27.25 -17.62
N THR A 34 -34.72 -26.98 -18.16
CA THR A 34 -35.10 -25.82 -18.97
C THR A 34 -35.03 -24.50 -18.23
N ALA A 35 -33.93 -23.72 -18.44
CA ALA A 35 -33.86 -22.28 -18.07
C ALA A 35 -32.80 -21.50 -18.89
N ALA A 36 -32.51 -21.87 -20.12
CA ALA A 36 -31.43 -21.26 -20.93
C ALA A 36 -31.91 -20.50 -22.17
N ALA A 37 -33.14 -20.00 -22.22
CA ALA A 37 -33.69 -19.38 -23.43
C ALA A 37 -33.72 -17.84 -23.42
N ALA A 38 -33.33 -17.15 -22.36
CA ALA A 38 -33.47 -15.68 -22.29
C ALA A 38 -32.18 -14.87 -22.54
N THR A 39 -30.98 -15.47 -22.37
CA THR A 39 -29.72 -14.74 -22.52
C THR A 39 -29.11 -14.77 -23.91
N GLY A 40 -29.38 -15.80 -24.72
CA GLY A 40 -28.90 -15.89 -26.08
C GLY A 40 -29.59 -14.89 -27.05
N ALA A 41 -30.85 -14.59 -26.81
CA ALA A 41 -31.63 -13.68 -27.68
C ALA A 41 -31.20 -12.19 -27.51
N ALA A 42 -30.63 -11.80 -26.38
CA ALA A 42 -30.15 -10.42 -26.18
C ALA A 42 -28.79 -10.19 -26.89
N SER A 43 -27.91 -11.19 -26.92
CA SER A 43 -26.62 -11.14 -27.63
C SER A 43 -26.81 -11.07 -29.15
N ASP A 44 -27.73 -11.86 -29.69
CA ASP A 44 -28.02 -11.89 -31.13
C ASP A 44 -28.76 -10.62 -31.59
N ALA A 45 -29.62 -10.03 -30.75
CA ALA A 45 -30.29 -8.77 -31.04
C ALA A 45 -29.33 -7.55 -31.03
N ALA A 46 -28.30 -7.55 -30.17
CA ALA A 46 -27.27 -6.51 -30.15
C ALA A 46 -26.37 -6.57 -31.40
N SER A 47 -26.01 -7.75 -31.84
CA SER A 47 -25.24 -7.97 -33.10
C SER A 47 -26.00 -7.51 -34.34
N ALA A 48 -27.33 -7.62 -34.35
CA ALA A 48 -28.18 -7.14 -35.44
C ALA A 48 -28.32 -5.61 -35.52
N ALA A 49 -27.93 -4.88 -34.46
CA ALA A 49 -28.10 -3.42 -34.32
C ALA A 49 -26.86 -2.60 -34.67
N GLY A 50 -25.76 -3.21 -35.11
CA GLY A 50 -24.51 -2.47 -35.42
C GLY A 50 -23.70 -2.03 -34.19
N TYR A 51 -23.83 -2.72 -33.07
CA TYR A 51 -23.10 -2.43 -31.84
C TYR A 51 -22.22 -3.61 -31.40
N VAL A 52 -21.19 -3.27 -30.58
CA VAL A 52 -20.31 -4.23 -29.90
C VAL A 52 -20.30 -3.95 -28.42
N ASP A 53 -20.63 -4.94 -27.60
CA ASP A 53 -20.53 -4.83 -26.15
C ASP A 53 -19.11 -5.19 -25.68
N VAL A 54 -18.57 -4.37 -24.79
CA VAL A 54 -17.29 -4.57 -24.12
C VAL A 54 -17.54 -4.58 -22.61
N GLN A 55 -17.23 -5.68 -21.97
CA GLN A 55 -17.27 -5.85 -20.53
C GLN A 55 -15.93 -5.46 -19.92
N LEU A 56 -15.93 -4.54 -18.98
CA LEU A 56 -14.79 -4.09 -18.21
C LEU A 56 -15.00 -4.48 -16.74
N LEU A 57 -14.36 -5.55 -16.31
CA LEU A 57 -14.36 -5.99 -14.90
C LEU A 57 -13.17 -5.39 -14.19
N HIS A 58 -13.35 -4.96 -12.95
CA HIS A 58 -12.25 -4.41 -12.16
C HIS A 58 -12.37 -4.73 -10.67
N ILE A 59 -11.23 -4.74 -10.01
CA ILE A 59 -11.06 -4.71 -8.55
C ILE A 59 -10.07 -3.61 -8.21
N THR A 60 -10.10 -3.09 -7.01
CA THR A 60 -9.11 -2.11 -6.53
C THR A 60 -8.68 -2.43 -5.12
N ASP A 61 -7.53 -1.91 -4.71
CA ASP A 61 -7.07 -1.92 -3.32
C ASP A 61 -7.15 -3.32 -2.67
N LEU A 62 -6.66 -4.33 -3.40
CA LEU A 62 -6.66 -5.72 -2.91
C LEU A 62 -5.71 -5.89 -1.71
N HIS A 63 -4.57 -5.16 -1.70
CA HIS A 63 -3.58 -5.15 -0.62
C HIS A 63 -3.12 -6.54 -0.16
N GLY A 64 -3.07 -7.52 -1.09
CA GLY A 64 -2.64 -8.87 -0.79
C GLY A 64 -3.65 -9.73 -0.02
N TYR A 65 -4.87 -9.27 0.19
CA TYR A 65 -5.93 -10.05 0.86
C TYR A 65 -6.44 -11.18 -0.04
N LEU A 66 -5.76 -12.32 0.02
CA LEU A 66 -6.14 -13.52 -0.72
C LEU A 66 -7.27 -14.29 -0.04
N SER A 67 -7.30 -14.29 1.28
CA SER A 67 -8.40 -14.79 2.11
C SER A 67 -9.45 -13.70 2.31
N ALA A 68 -10.59 -14.08 2.91
CA ALA A 68 -11.56 -13.07 3.35
C ALA A 68 -10.91 -12.12 4.37
N PRO A 69 -11.06 -10.80 4.21
CA PRO A 69 -10.48 -9.85 5.14
C PRO A 69 -11.08 -10.00 6.55
N PRO A 70 -10.39 -9.55 7.61
CA PRO A 70 -10.86 -9.71 8.98
C PRO A 70 -12.02 -8.76 9.31
N ALA A 71 -12.77 -9.13 10.36
CA ALA A 71 -13.78 -8.31 11.02
C ALA A 71 -14.81 -7.70 10.05
N ARG A 72 -15.01 -6.40 10.13
CA ARG A 72 -16.02 -5.65 9.35
C ARG A 72 -15.77 -5.62 7.84
N ASP A 73 -14.51 -5.68 7.41
CA ASP A 73 -14.19 -5.66 5.98
C ASP A 73 -14.59 -6.98 5.29
N SER A 74 -14.92 -8.02 6.07
CA SER A 74 -15.56 -9.23 5.57
C SER A 74 -17.06 -9.09 5.30
N LEU A 75 -17.65 -7.93 5.57
CA LEU A 75 -19.07 -7.65 5.42
C LEU A 75 -19.27 -6.35 4.64
N ILE A 76 -20.22 -6.33 3.71
CA ILE A 76 -20.65 -5.13 3.01
C ILE A 76 -22.17 -5.02 3.05
N THR A 77 -22.68 -3.81 3.23
CA THR A 77 -24.12 -3.55 3.31
C THR A 77 -24.58 -2.75 2.10
N GLY A 78 -25.56 -3.26 1.39
CA GLY A 78 -26.15 -2.60 0.23
C GLY A 78 -27.50 -1.96 0.53
N ALA A 79 -28.16 -1.52 -0.53
CA ALA A 79 -29.49 -0.91 -0.48
C ALA A 79 -30.48 -1.74 0.33
N GLY A 80 -31.29 -1.08 1.15
CA GLY A 80 -32.26 -1.74 2.02
C GLY A 80 -31.67 -2.47 3.23
N GLY A 81 -30.38 -2.25 3.55
CA GLY A 81 -29.73 -2.79 4.75
C GLY A 81 -29.35 -4.28 4.65
N ARG A 82 -29.37 -4.86 3.45
CA ARG A 82 -28.91 -6.24 3.24
C ARG A 82 -27.40 -6.33 3.37
N THR A 83 -26.92 -7.19 4.26
CA THR A 83 -25.49 -7.43 4.49
C THR A 83 -25.04 -8.71 3.78
N TYR A 84 -23.87 -8.67 3.16
CA TYR A 84 -23.24 -9.76 2.45
C TYR A 84 -21.91 -10.11 3.10
N ALA A 85 -21.63 -11.39 3.26
CA ALA A 85 -20.31 -11.87 3.64
C ALA A 85 -19.45 -11.97 2.37
N VAL A 86 -18.38 -11.19 2.31
CA VAL A 86 -17.59 -10.97 1.09
C VAL A 86 -16.10 -11.24 1.27
N GLY A 87 -15.36 -11.26 0.15
CA GLY A 87 -13.91 -11.36 0.10
C GLY A 87 -13.38 -12.78 -0.08
N GLY A 88 -12.11 -12.86 -0.49
CA GLY A 88 -11.39 -14.07 -0.83
C GLY A 88 -11.32 -14.33 -2.34
N VAL A 89 -10.09 -14.51 -2.85
CA VAL A 89 -9.82 -14.65 -4.30
C VAL A 89 -10.39 -15.93 -4.90
N ALA A 90 -10.57 -16.99 -4.10
CA ALA A 90 -11.16 -18.24 -4.56
C ALA A 90 -12.66 -18.08 -4.90
N TYR A 91 -13.39 -17.28 -4.12
CA TYR A 91 -14.78 -16.92 -4.43
C TYR A 91 -14.85 -15.95 -5.62
N MET A 92 -13.92 -14.98 -5.64
CA MET A 92 -13.80 -14.03 -6.75
C MET A 92 -13.64 -14.73 -8.10
N ALA A 93 -12.82 -15.79 -8.17
CA ALA A 93 -12.65 -16.57 -9.39
C ALA A 93 -13.97 -17.15 -9.90
N THR A 94 -14.79 -17.70 -9.00
CA THR A 94 -16.11 -18.23 -9.35
C THR A 94 -17.05 -17.14 -9.86
N HIS A 95 -17.07 -15.97 -9.22
CA HIS A 95 -17.85 -14.83 -9.68
C HIS A 95 -17.36 -14.31 -11.03
N LEU A 96 -16.04 -14.12 -11.21
CA LEU A 96 -15.45 -13.69 -12.49
C LEU A 96 -15.78 -14.67 -13.64
N ALA A 97 -15.72 -15.98 -13.39
CA ALA A 97 -16.08 -16.98 -14.38
C ALA A 97 -17.54 -16.86 -14.80
N ARG A 98 -18.47 -16.60 -13.85
CA ARG A 98 -19.90 -16.39 -14.14
C ARG A 98 -20.14 -15.10 -14.92
N LEU A 99 -19.49 -13.99 -14.52
CA LEU A 99 -19.64 -12.69 -15.17
C LEU A 99 -19.11 -12.70 -16.61
N ARG A 100 -18.01 -13.42 -16.85
CA ARG A 100 -17.38 -13.56 -18.17
C ARG A 100 -18.11 -14.54 -19.09
N ALA A 101 -18.98 -15.40 -18.55
CA ALA A 101 -19.66 -16.44 -19.36
C ALA A 101 -20.48 -15.83 -20.50
N GLY A 102 -20.16 -16.22 -21.74
CA GLY A 102 -20.84 -15.74 -22.95
C GLY A 102 -20.45 -14.30 -23.38
N ARG A 103 -19.45 -13.69 -22.78
CA ARG A 103 -18.93 -12.37 -23.16
C ARG A 103 -17.76 -12.52 -24.13
N ALA A 104 -17.91 -12.06 -25.37
CA ALA A 104 -16.84 -12.14 -26.37
C ALA A 104 -15.69 -11.18 -26.09
N ASN A 105 -15.98 -9.97 -25.59
CA ASN A 105 -15.02 -8.94 -25.29
C ASN A 105 -15.12 -8.61 -23.78
N SER A 106 -14.21 -9.17 -23.00
CA SER A 106 -14.16 -8.98 -21.55
C SER A 106 -12.72 -8.75 -21.12
N PHE A 107 -12.47 -7.64 -20.42
CA PHE A 107 -11.19 -7.30 -19.83
C PHE A 107 -11.33 -7.23 -18.31
N PHE A 108 -10.29 -7.69 -17.59
CA PHE A 108 -10.21 -7.61 -16.15
C PHE A 108 -8.96 -6.83 -15.75
N PHE A 109 -9.14 -5.72 -15.07
CA PHE A 109 -8.05 -4.82 -14.72
C PHE A 109 -8.20 -4.25 -13.30
N ALA A 110 -7.20 -3.49 -12.84
CA ALA A 110 -7.24 -2.87 -11.53
C ALA A 110 -6.70 -1.44 -11.54
N PRO A 111 -7.36 -0.49 -10.85
CA PRO A 111 -6.86 0.87 -10.68
C PRO A 111 -5.75 1.02 -9.63
N GLY A 112 -5.17 -0.06 -9.08
CA GLY A 112 -3.97 0.00 -8.23
C GLY A 112 -4.13 -0.59 -6.84
N ASP A 113 -3.05 -0.48 -6.05
CA ASP A 113 -2.89 -0.98 -4.68
C ASP A 113 -3.28 -2.47 -4.53
N LEU A 114 -2.73 -3.29 -5.42
CA LEU A 114 -3.00 -4.73 -5.43
C LEU A 114 -2.20 -5.48 -4.37
N PHE A 115 -1.02 -4.99 -4.00
CA PHE A 115 -0.13 -5.60 -3.02
C PHE A 115 0.41 -4.56 -2.02
N SER A 116 1.41 -4.94 -1.22
CA SER A 116 1.99 -4.11 -0.14
C SER A 116 0.98 -3.67 0.93
N GLY A 117 -0.08 -4.46 1.15
CA GLY A 117 -0.91 -4.35 2.34
C GLY A 117 -0.25 -5.01 3.55
N TRP A 118 -1.00 -5.15 4.64
CA TRP A 118 -0.50 -5.77 5.88
C TRP A 118 -0.96 -7.23 6.04
N GLU A 119 -1.48 -7.83 4.98
CA GLU A 119 -1.87 -9.23 4.99
C GLU A 119 -0.61 -10.10 5.10
N TYR A 120 -0.52 -10.86 6.22
CA TYR A 120 0.73 -11.49 6.64
C TYR A 120 1.32 -12.46 5.61
N PRO A 121 0.57 -13.39 5.01
CA PRO A 121 1.12 -14.29 4.01
C PRO A 121 1.70 -13.59 2.80
N ALA A 122 0.98 -12.63 2.23
CA ALA A 122 1.43 -11.91 1.04
C ALA A 122 2.64 -11.02 1.36
N PHE A 123 2.51 -10.17 2.36
CA PHE A 123 3.51 -9.17 2.69
C PHE A 123 4.86 -9.75 3.10
N THR A 124 4.87 -10.83 3.92
CA THR A 124 6.11 -11.47 4.38
C THR A 124 6.79 -12.34 3.32
N LEU A 125 6.09 -12.67 2.26
CA LEU A 125 6.60 -13.46 1.13
C LEU A 125 6.80 -12.58 -0.13
N ALA A 126 7.21 -11.34 0.06
CA ALA A 126 7.55 -10.36 -0.98
C ALA A 126 6.39 -10.09 -1.97
N ASP A 127 5.15 -10.26 -1.52
CA ASP A 127 3.92 -10.11 -2.30
C ASP A 127 3.78 -11.10 -3.50
N GLU A 128 4.67 -12.08 -3.63
CA GLU A 128 4.59 -13.14 -4.65
C GLU A 128 3.24 -13.89 -4.63
N PRO A 129 2.65 -14.21 -3.44
CA PRO A 129 1.33 -14.82 -3.36
C PRO A 129 0.24 -14.05 -4.09
N THR A 130 0.28 -12.72 -4.01
CA THR A 130 -0.69 -11.85 -4.66
C THR A 130 -0.58 -11.92 -6.18
N ILE A 131 0.65 -11.87 -6.69
CA ILE A 131 0.89 -11.96 -8.14
C ILE A 131 0.45 -13.31 -8.68
N GLU A 132 0.75 -14.43 -8.00
CA GLU A 132 0.26 -15.74 -8.44
C GLU A 132 -1.27 -15.79 -8.48
N ALA A 133 -1.94 -15.28 -7.45
CA ALA A 133 -3.40 -15.25 -7.42
C ALA A 133 -3.99 -14.40 -8.58
N LEU A 134 -3.41 -13.22 -8.84
CA LEU A 134 -3.85 -12.34 -9.93
C LEU A 134 -3.61 -12.96 -11.32
N ASN A 135 -2.48 -13.66 -11.52
CA ASN A 135 -2.21 -14.42 -12.73
C ASN A 135 -3.30 -15.49 -12.96
N ARG A 136 -3.66 -16.25 -11.90
CA ARG A 136 -4.71 -17.28 -11.96
C ARG A 136 -6.10 -16.70 -12.17
N LEU A 137 -6.41 -15.52 -11.63
CA LEU A 137 -7.64 -14.77 -11.89
C LEU A 137 -7.72 -14.24 -13.33
N GLY A 138 -6.57 -14.18 -14.01
CA GLY A 138 -6.47 -13.67 -15.38
C GLY A 138 -6.63 -12.16 -15.44
N LEU A 139 -5.90 -11.43 -14.57
CA LEU A 139 -5.78 -9.99 -14.67
C LEU A 139 -5.07 -9.62 -15.97
N ASP A 140 -5.60 -8.67 -16.72
CA ASP A 140 -5.05 -8.29 -18.02
C ASP A 140 -4.02 -7.17 -17.91
N PHE A 141 -4.24 -6.19 -17.03
CA PHE A 141 -3.34 -5.07 -16.74
C PHE A 141 -3.75 -4.36 -15.45
N ALA A 142 -2.86 -3.52 -14.90
CA ALA A 142 -3.12 -2.73 -13.70
C ALA A 142 -2.54 -1.31 -13.80
N THR A 143 -3.19 -0.36 -13.15
CA THR A 143 -2.59 0.92 -12.77
C THR A 143 -1.64 0.69 -11.59
N ALA A 144 -0.54 1.40 -11.51
CA ALA A 144 0.24 1.45 -10.29
C ALA A 144 -0.38 2.48 -9.33
N GLY A 145 -0.84 2.03 -8.17
CA GLY A 145 -1.19 2.89 -7.05
C GLY A 145 0.05 3.37 -6.29
N ASN A 146 -0.13 3.94 -5.10
CA ASN A 146 1.02 4.35 -4.28
C ASN A 146 1.74 3.15 -3.65
N HIS A 147 1.03 2.10 -3.27
CA HIS A 147 1.61 0.93 -2.63
C HIS A 147 2.40 0.04 -3.60
N GLU A 148 2.21 0.14 -4.90
CA GLU A 148 3.09 -0.49 -5.88
C GLU A 148 4.53 0.06 -5.81
N PHE A 149 4.71 1.25 -5.24
CA PHE A 149 6.02 1.88 -5.04
C PHE A 149 6.58 1.75 -3.61
N ASP A 150 5.91 1.06 -2.70
CA ASP A 150 6.35 0.90 -1.29
C ASP A 150 7.75 0.29 -1.16
N ARG A 151 8.13 -0.64 -2.03
CA ARG A 151 9.49 -1.12 -2.07
C ARG A 151 10.36 -0.23 -2.97
N THR A 152 10.24 -0.30 -4.25
CA THR A 152 10.89 0.61 -5.21
C THR A 152 10.27 0.45 -6.59
N PRO A 153 10.41 1.42 -7.52
CA PRO A 153 10.05 1.21 -8.93
C PRO A 153 10.81 0.03 -9.56
N GLY A 154 12.06 -0.19 -9.14
CA GLY A 154 12.87 -1.33 -9.58
C GLY A 154 12.31 -2.67 -9.09
N PHE A 155 11.80 -2.74 -7.87
CA PHE A 155 11.13 -3.92 -7.34
C PHE A 155 9.85 -4.23 -8.15
N LEU A 156 9.00 -3.23 -8.39
CA LEU A 156 7.80 -3.39 -9.21
C LEU A 156 8.12 -3.99 -10.58
N ARG A 157 9.08 -3.41 -11.29
CA ARG A 157 9.40 -3.84 -12.66
C ARG A 157 10.14 -5.17 -12.70
N ARG A 158 11.19 -5.32 -11.90
CA ARG A 158 12.10 -6.47 -12.02
C ARG A 158 11.61 -7.69 -11.27
N HIS A 159 11.06 -7.50 -10.06
CA HIS A 159 10.56 -8.63 -9.28
C HIS A 159 9.10 -8.92 -9.61
N MET A 160 8.20 -7.96 -9.43
CA MET A 160 6.77 -8.20 -9.61
C MET A 160 6.39 -8.49 -11.08
N GLU A 161 6.94 -7.73 -12.05
CA GLU A 161 6.62 -7.96 -13.47
C GLU A 161 7.50 -9.03 -14.13
N GLU A 162 8.82 -9.01 -13.87
CA GLU A 162 9.78 -9.84 -14.61
C GLU A 162 10.18 -11.12 -13.85
N GLY A 163 9.78 -11.30 -12.60
CA GLY A 163 10.09 -12.47 -11.79
C GLY A 163 11.57 -12.59 -11.40
N VAL A 164 12.34 -11.52 -11.49
CA VAL A 164 13.75 -11.55 -11.03
C VAL A 164 13.77 -11.78 -9.52
N PRO A 165 14.50 -12.78 -9.01
CA PRO A 165 14.52 -13.07 -7.58
C PRO A 165 14.88 -11.85 -6.73
N TYR A 166 14.12 -11.61 -5.67
CA TYR A 166 14.34 -10.52 -4.71
C TYR A 166 15.14 -11.06 -3.52
N ASP A 167 16.29 -10.46 -3.25
CA ASP A 167 17.19 -10.83 -2.17
C ASP A 167 17.06 -9.94 -0.91
N GLY A 168 15.84 -9.49 -0.60
CA GLY A 168 15.58 -8.59 0.51
C GLY A 168 16.13 -9.07 1.83
N ALA A 169 17.01 -8.29 2.46
CA ALA A 169 17.44 -8.40 3.87
C ALA A 169 18.15 -9.70 4.31
N GLY A 170 18.81 -10.41 3.41
CA GLY A 170 19.58 -11.62 3.78
C GLY A 170 18.72 -12.82 4.18
N LEU A 171 17.41 -12.71 4.08
CA LEU A 171 16.49 -13.82 4.20
C LEU A 171 16.21 -14.30 2.77
N THR A 172 16.56 -15.55 2.47
CA THR A 172 16.33 -16.16 1.15
C THR A 172 14.85 -16.04 0.78
N ASN A 173 14.54 -15.29 -0.26
CA ASN A 173 13.19 -15.07 -0.77
C ASN A 173 12.96 -15.84 -2.08
N ALA A 174 13.47 -17.06 -2.16
CA ALA A 174 13.13 -17.97 -3.24
C ALA A 174 11.98 -18.84 -2.76
N PHE A 175 10.76 -18.44 -3.10
CA PHE A 175 9.56 -19.20 -2.76
C PHE A 175 9.07 -19.93 -4.00
N PRO A 176 8.89 -21.27 -3.96
CA PRO A 176 8.19 -21.95 -5.01
C PRO A 176 6.69 -21.56 -4.95
N ASP A 177 6.09 -21.34 -6.12
CA ASP A 177 4.66 -21.12 -6.24
C ASP A 177 3.85 -22.39 -5.88
N SER A 178 2.53 -22.33 -5.95
CA SER A 178 1.66 -23.46 -5.61
C SER A 178 1.86 -24.69 -6.51
N SER A 179 2.46 -24.53 -7.69
CA SER A 179 2.85 -25.63 -8.57
C SER A 179 4.24 -26.22 -8.27
N GLY A 180 5.01 -25.58 -7.36
CA GLY A 180 6.39 -25.92 -7.05
C GLY A 180 7.42 -25.28 -8.00
N ALA A 181 6.97 -24.42 -8.95
CA ALA A 181 7.85 -23.69 -9.85
C ALA A 181 8.42 -22.43 -9.18
N PRO A 182 9.58 -21.91 -9.63
CA PRO A 182 10.04 -20.59 -9.21
C PRO A 182 9.05 -19.49 -9.60
N PHE A 183 8.95 -18.44 -8.77
CA PHE A 183 8.20 -17.25 -9.10
C PHE A 183 8.69 -16.65 -10.43
N HIS A 184 7.76 -16.36 -11.34
CA HIS A 184 8.07 -15.89 -12.70
C HIS A 184 7.59 -14.47 -12.98
N GLY A 185 6.98 -13.81 -11.98
CA GLY A 185 6.41 -12.48 -12.14
C GLY A 185 4.96 -12.48 -12.63
N ALA A 186 4.49 -11.30 -13.00
CA ALA A 186 3.13 -11.08 -13.43
C ALA A 186 2.94 -11.43 -14.92
N ASP A 187 1.84 -12.10 -15.24
CA ASP A 187 1.40 -12.31 -16.62
C ASP A 187 0.74 -11.05 -17.24
N PHE A 188 0.69 -9.96 -16.47
CA PHE A 188 0.13 -8.67 -16.83
C PHE A 188 1.16 -7.55 -16.59
N ARG A 189 0.83 -6.32 -16.99
CA ARG A 189 1.71 -5.15 -16.80
C ARG A 189 1.07 -4.09 -15.94
N TYR A 190 1.94 -3.31 -15.27
CA TYR A 190 1.60 -2.08 -14.58
C TYR A 190 1.82 -0.85 -15.45
N TYR A 191 0.97 0.16 -15.27
CA TYR A 191 0.96 1.39 -16.06
C TYR A 191 0.84 2.61 -15.16
N SER A 192 1.44 3.76 -15.56
CA SER A 192 1.24 5.06 -14.94
C SER A 192 1.67 6.18 -15.88
N ALA A 193 0.78 7.13 -16.14
CA ALA A 193 1.07 8.26 -17.02
C ALA A 193 1.75 9.43 -16.32
N ASN A 194 1.69 9.49 -14.98
CA ASN A 194 2.16 10.63 -14.21
C ASN A 194 3.26 10.30 -13.19
N ALA A 195 3.61 9.04 -12.97
CA ALA A 195 4.76 8.67 -12.18
C ALA A 195 6.03 8.73 -13.04
N VAL A 196 6.95 9.66 -12.72
CA VAL A 196 8.14 9.95 -13.51
C VAL A 196 9.41 9.83 -12.66
N SER A 197 10.53 9.54 -13.32
CA SER A 197 11.85 9.65 -12.71
C SER A 197 12.16 11.11 -12.39
N ALA A 198 12.48 11.42 -11.14
CA ALA A 198 12.89 12.76 -10.73
C ALA A 198 14.15 13.26 -11.45
N ALA A 199 15.00 12.33 -11.94
CA ALA A 199 16.24 12.67 -12.64
C ALA A 199 16.04 12.98 -14.13
N SER A 200 15.18 12.22 -14.84
CA SER A 200 15.00 12.36 -16.29
C SER A 200 13.68 13.02 -16.70
N GLY A 201 12.68 13.02 -15.82
CA GLY A 201 11.31 13.44 -16.15
C GLY A 201 10.55 12.44 -17.04
N GLU A 202 11.14 11.28 -17.36
CA GLU A 202 10.49 10.23 -18.13
C GLU A 202 9.60 9.38 -17.24
N THR A 203 8.48 8.87 -17.78
CA THR A 203 7.60 7.97 -17.04
C THR A 203 8.31 6.68 -16.65
N VAL A 204 8.16 6.25 -15.39
CA VAL A 204 8.80 5.02 -14.91
C VAL A 204 8.07 3.76 -15.38
N LEU A 205 6.83 3.90 -15.83
CA LEU A 205 5.97 2.86 -16.39
C LEU A 205 5.34 3.37 -17.70
N PRO A 206 4.84 2.49 -18.58
CA PRO A 206 4.09 2.93 -19.76
C PRO A 206 2.84 3.74 -19.36
N PRO A 207 2.50 4.83 -20.06
CA PRO A 207 1.43 5.74 -19.63
C PRO A 207 0.01 5.24 -19.93
N TYR A 208 -0.15 4.39 -20.93
CA TYR A 208 -1.43 3.83 -21.37
C TYR A 208 -1.22 2.50 -22.11
N ASN A 209 -2.28 1.71 -22.26
CA ASN A 209 -2.34 0.57 -23.18
C ASN A 209 -3.51 0.69 -24.14
N ILE A 210 -3.46 -0.10 -25.21
CA ILE A 210 -4.52 -0.24 -26.20
C ILE A 210 -4.86 -1.73 -26.29
N GLU A 211 -6.11 -2.06 -25.99
CA GLU A 211 -6.66 -3.40 -26.16
C GLU A 211 -7.55 -3.44 -27.42
N TRP A 212 -7.78 -4.64 -27.92
CA TRP A 212 -8.50 -4.82 -29.16
C TRP A 212 -9.78 -5.63 -28.92
N VAL A 213 -10.88 -5.10 -29.43
CA VAL A 213 -12.22 -5.63 -29.31
C VAL A 213 -12.63 -6.25 -30.63
N ASP A 214 -13.08 -7.49 -30.61
CA ASP A 214 -13.59 -8.18 -31.80
C ASP A 214 -14.98 -7.65 -32.20
N ALA A 215 -15.13 -7.27 -33.46
CA ALA A 215 -16.33 -6.68 -34.01
C ALA A 215 -16.84 -7.50 -35.21
N PRO A 216 -18.13 -7.34 -35.59
CA PRO A 216 -18.72 -8.05 -36.74
C PRO A 216 -17.92 -7.86 -38.03
N GLY A 217 -17.89 -8.87 -38.85
CA GLY A 217 -17.14 -8.87 -40.13
C GLY A 217 -15.64 -9.10 -39.97
N GLY A 218 -15.17 -9.59 -38.79
CA GLY A 218 -13.76 -9.87 -38.53
C GLY A 218 -12.92 -8.61 -38.30
N ARG A 219 -13.55 -7.48 -38.03
CA ARG A 219 -12.88 -6.23 -37.68
C ARG A 219 -12.45 -6.25 -36.21
N ARG A 220 -11.45 -5.43 -35.89
CA ARG A 220 -11.02 -5.18 -34.52
C ARG A 220 -11.05 -3.69 -34.25
N LEU A 221 -11.59 -3.30 -33.09
CA LEU A 221 -11.72 -1.92 -32.67
C LEU A 221 -10.77 -1.67 -31.49
N PRO A 222 -9.99 -0.58 -31.49
CA PRO A 222 -9.09 -0.25 -30.39
C PRO A 222 -9.88 0.41 -29.25
N ILE A 223 -9.59 -0.01 -28.02
CA ILE A 223 -9.97 0.66 -26.77
C ILE A 223 -8.72 1.04 -26.00
N GLY A 224 -8.61 2.30 -25.56
CA GLY A 224 -7.46 2.82 -24.83
C GLY A 224 -7.76 2.90 -23.32
N PHE A 225 -6.76 2.57 -22.53
CA PHE A 225 -6.78 2.74 -21.08
C PHE A 225 -5.68 3.67 -20.66
N ILE A 226 -6.02 4.77 -19.97
CA ILE A 226 -5.09 5.72 -19.40
C ILE A 226 -4.95 5.39 -17.90
N HIS A 227 -3.74 5.48 -17.36
CA HIS A 227 -3.46 5.08 -15.99
C HIS A 227 -2.85 6.23 -15.20
N LEU A 228 -3.39 6.52 -14.01
CA LEU A 228 -2.91 7.58 -13.14
C LEU A 228 -2.62 7.06 -11.73
N THR A 229 -1.46 7.42 -11.22
CA THR A 229 -1.06 7.24 -9.82
C THR A 229 -1.44 8.49 -9.01
N VAL A 230 -1.78 8.35 -7.75
CA VAL A 230 -2.09 9.48 -6.86
C VAL A 230 -0.90 10.42 -6.70
N VAL A 231 -1.17 11.72 -6.72
CA VAL A 231 -0.13 12.75 -6.59
C VAL A 231 0.46 12.75 -5.18
N GLY A 232 1.78 12.91 -5.09
CA GLY A 232 2.50 12.90 -3.82
C GLY A 232 2.93 11.52 -3.35
N THR A 233 2.71 10.47 -4.16
CA THR A 233 3.15 9.09 -3.87
C THR A 233 4.58 9.03 -3.34
N GLU A 234 5.50 9.81 -3.92
CA GLU A 234 6.90 9.87 -3.51
C GLU A 234 7.13 10.41 -2.09
N GLY A 235 6.17 11.10 -1.52
CA GLY A 235 6.20 11.69 -0.18
C GLY A 235 5.35 10.94 0.86
N PHE A 236 4.55 9.96 0.46
CA PHE A 236 3.81 9.14 1.41
C PHE A 236 4.76 8.24 2.20
N GLY A 237 4.47 8.08 3.51
CA GLY A 237 5.35 7.39 4.42
C GLY A 237 5.88 6.05 3.89
N ASN A 238 5.00 5.12 3.53
CA ASN A 238 5.41 3.80 3.04
C ASN A 238 6.08 3.86 1.66
N SER A 239 5.60 4.74 0.80
CA SER A 239 6.06 4.88 -0.60
C SER A 239 7.15 5.93 -0.78
N PHE A 240 7.77 6.41 0.29
CA PHE A 240 8.83 7.43 0.21
C PHE A 240 9.94 7.05 -0.78
N GLN A 241 10.03 7.79 -1.90
CA GLN A 241 10.91 7.48 -3.05
C GLN A 241 11.62 8.73 -3.56
N PRO A 242 12.84 9.05 -3.10
CA PRO A 242 13.56 10.26 -3.53
C PRO A 242 13.85 10.34 -5.04
N GLY A 243 13.78 9.22 -5.75
CA GLY A 243 14.00 9.13 -7.19
C GLY A 243 12.72 9.21 -8.04
N LEU A 244 11.56 9.32 -7.42
CA LEU A 244 10.25 9.39 -8.07
C LEU A 244 9.66 10.80 -7.92
N THR A 245 8.83 11.20 -8.85
CA THR A 245 7.96 12.38 -8.76
C THR A 245 6.65 12.09 -9.47
N THR A 246 5.55 12.55 -8.93
CA THR A 246 4.25 12.45 -9.59
C THR A 246 3.85 13.80 -10.20
N LEU A 247 3.46 13.76 -11.48
CA LEU A 247 2.99 14.93 -12.22
C LEU A 247 1.49 15.17 -12.00
N ASP A 248 1.01 16.35 -12.42
CA ASP A 248 -0.42 16.69 -12.40
C ASP A 248 -1.24 15.67 -13.22
N GLN A 249 -2.19 15.03 -12.55
CA GLN A 249 -3.02 13.96 -13.12
C GLN A 249 -3.90 14.46 -14.27
N LEU A 250 -4.48 15.66 -14.16
CA LEU A 250 -5.36 16.20 -15.19
C LEU A 250 -4.60 16.47 -16.49
N ALA A 251 -3.40 17.05 -16.38
CA ALA A 251 -2.55 17.30 -17.53
C ALA A 251 -2.09 16.00 -18.19
N ALA A 252 -1.67 15.01 -17.40
CA ALA A 252 -1.23 13.70 -17.89
C ALA A 252 -2.38 12.94 -18.58
N ALA A 253 -3.57 12.91 -17.98
CA ALA A 253 -4.75 12.27 -18.56
C ALA A 253 -5.15 12.90 -19.90
N ASN A 254 -5.22 14.25 -19.97
CA ASN A 254 -5.62 14.96 -21.17
C ASN A 254 -4.59 14.79 -22.31
N LEU A 255 -3.29 14.75 -21.98
CA LEU A 255 -2.24 14.47 -22.95
C LEU A 255 -2.37 13.05 -23.52
N CYS A 256 -2.60 12.05 -22.67
CA CYS A 256 -2.78 10.67 -23.11
C CYS A 256 -4.08 10.50 -23.93
N ALA A 257 -5.17 11.14 -23.53
CA ALA A 257 -6.43 11.11 -24.30
C ALA A 257 -6.23 11.67 -25.72
N ALA A 258 -5.56 12.83 -25.84
CA ALA A 258 -5.25 13.43 -27.13
C ALA A 258 -4.36 12.51 -28.01
N ARG A 259 -3.38 11.83 -27.40
CA ARG A 259 -2.52 10.87 -28.11
C ARG A 259 -3.29 9.65 -28.61
N LEU A 260 -4.16 9.08 -27.77
CA LEU A 260 -5.00 7.93 -28.13
C LEU A 260 -5.97 8.31 -29.26
N LYS A 261 -6.59 9.48 -29.21
CA LYS A 261 -7.44 9.99 -30.30
C LYS A 261 -6.65 10.16 -31.60
N ALA A 262 -5.43 10.67 -31.55
CA ALA A 262 -4.56 10.82 -32.71
C ALA A 262 -4.16 9.44 -33.32
N LEU A 263 -4.16 8.38 -32.51
CA LEU A 263 -3.93 7.00 -32.96
C LEU A 263 -5.21 6.32 -33.48
N GLY A 264 -6.34 7.02 -33.52
CA GLY A 264 -7.62 6.50 -34.02
C GLY A 264 -8.40 5.69 -32.99
N VAL A 265 -8.08 5.78 -31.69
CA VAL A 265 -8.81 5.10 -30.62
C VAL A 265 -10.16 5.79 -30.42
N GLY A 266 -11.26 5.05 -30.61
CA GLY A 266 -12.63 5.54 -30.50
C GLY A 266 -13.18 5.55 -29.07
N ALA A 267 -12.74 4.61 -28.22
CA ALA A 267 -13.19 4.41 -26.86
C ALA A 267 -12.00 4.56 -25.88
N ILE A 268 -12.15 5.37 -24.84
CA ILE A 268 -11.08 5.64 -23.86
C ILE A 268 -11.61 5.49 -22.44
N VAL A 269 -10.91 4.72 -21.61
CA VAL A 269 -11.18 4.50 -20.20
C VAL A 269 -10.06 5.11 -19.37
N LEU A 270 -10.40 5.83 -18.31
CA LEU A 270 -9.46 6.29 -17.30
C LEU A 270 -9.50 5.33 -16.12
N SER A 271 -8.39 4.68 -15.84
CA SER A 271 -8.11 3.89 -14.65
C SER A 271 -7.20 4.71 -13.75
N MET A 272 -7.71 5.24 -12.64
CA MET A 272 -6.94 6.13 -11.79
C MET A 272 -6.92 5.65 -10.35
N HIS A 273 -5.74 5.70 -9.76
CA HIS A 273 -5.56 5.48 -8.34
C HIS A 273 -5.61 6.82 -7.62
N ASP A 274 -6.80 7.27 -7.28
CA ASP A 274 -7.08 8.45 -6.45
C ASP A 274 -8.50 8.37 -5.91
N GLY A 275 -8.76 9.04 -4.77
CA GLY A 275 -9.93 8.80 -3.97
C GLY A 275 -11.12 9.71 -4.26
N ALA A 276 -12.31 9.14 -4.06
CA ALA A 276 -13.56 9.88 -3.96
C ALA A 276 -14.50 9.21 -2.95
N VAL A 277 -15.47 9.97 -2.48
CA VAL A 277 -16.60 9.45 -1.69
C VAL A 277 -17.91 9.84 -2.39
N ALA A 278 -18.90 8.93 -2.38
CA ALA A 278 -20.19 9.16 -2.97
C ALA A 278 -21.29 8.38 -2.22
N GLY A 279 -21.63 8.84 -1.02
CA GLY A 279 -22.65 8.19 -0.19
C GLY A 279 -22.14 6.93 0.52
N SER A 280 -23.06 6.02 0.87
CA SER A 280 -22.78 4.84 1.69
C SER A 280 -23.23 3.51 1.06
N ASP A 281 -23.84 3.54 -0.12
CA ASP A 281 -24.27 2.34 -0.84
C ASP A 281 -23.19 1.95 -1.86
N PHE A 282 -22.80 0.69 -1.87
CA PHE A 282 -21.72 0.21 -2.74
C PHE A 282 -22.07 0.22 -4.24
N ASP A 283 -23.34 0.24 -4.62
CA ASP A 283 -23.79 0.20 -6.03
C ASP A 283 -24.63 1.44 -6.42
N SER A 284 -24.49 2.52 -5.69
CA SER A 284 -25.06 3.81 -6.05
C SER A 284 -24.14 4.94 -5.59
N GLY A 285 -24.47 6.20 -5.93
CA GLY A 285 -23.69 7.35 -5.50
C GLY A 285 -24.57 8.57 -5.26
N SER A 286 -24.23 9.33 -4.22
CA SER A 286 -24.86 10.61 -3.88
C SER A 286 -23.83 11.56 -3.28
N GLU A 287 -24.00 12.87 -3.51
CA GLU A 287 -23.14 13.92 -2.94
C GLU A 287 -21.64 13.64 -3.08
N PRO A 288 -21.13 13.37 -4.30
CA PRO A 288 -19.75 12.98 -4.51
C PRO A 288 -18.78 14.11 -4.15
N SER A 289 -17.63 13.75 -3.62
CA SER A 289 -16.53 14.66 -3.29
C SER A 289 -15.18 13.95 -3.32
N GLY A 290 -14.10 14.71 -3.34
CA GLY A 290 -12.73 14.17 -3.33
C GLY A 290 -11.96 14.46 -4.62
N PRO A 291 -10.62 14.23 -4.61
CA PRO A 291 -9.74 14.56 -5.73
C PRO A 291 -10.15 13.87 -7.04
N ALA A 292 -10.51 12.59 -6.99
CA ALA A 292 -10.94 11.84 -8.17
C ALA A 292 -12.23 12.42 -8.78
N TYR A 293 -13.17 12.85 -7.93
CA TYR A 293 -14.40 13.51 -8.40
C TYR A 293 -14.11 14.86 -9.06
N GLU A 294 -13.27 15.69 -8.43
CA GLU A 294 -12.87 16.99 -8.98
C GLU A 294 -12.16 16.84 -10.34
N LEU A 295 -11.33 15.83 -10.49
CA LEU A 295 -10.67 15.49 -11.75
C LEU A 295 -11.71 15.00 -12.77
N ALA A 296 -12.63 14.13 -12.36
CA ALA A 296 -13.65 13.57 -13.23
C ALA A 296 -14.55 14.62 -13.89
N LEU A 297 -14.80 15.76 -13.24
CA LEU A 297 -15.57 16.87 -13.82
C LEU A 297 -14.81 17.65 -14.91
N ARG A 298 -13.47 17.55 -14.93
CA ARG A 298 -12.60 18.43 -15.72
C ARG A 298 -11.82 17.70 -16.81
N VAL A 299 -11.61 16.40 -16.67
CA VAL A 299 -10.82 15.61 -17.60
C VAL A 299 -11.54 15.48 -18.96
N SER A 300 -10.76 15.33 -20.04
CA SER A 300 -11.24 15.32 -21.44
C SER A 300 -12.58 14.64 -21.65
N ALA A 301 -13.42 15.27 -22.48
CA ALA A 301 -14.69 14.70 -22.95
C ALA A 301 -14.51 13.42 -23.78
N ASP A 302 -13.30 13.14 -24.28
CA ASP A 302 -12.98 11.91 -25.00
C ASP A 302 -12.88 10.67 -24.10
N ILE A 303 -12.84 10.85 -22.76
CA ILE A 303 -12.82 9.74 -21.80
C ILE A 303 -14.26 9.28 -21.54
N ASP A 304 -14.53 8.00 -21.79
CA ASP A 304 -15.87 7.40 -21.79
C ASP A 304 -16.28 6.72 -20.48
N ALA A 305 -15.32 6.33 -19.65
CA ALA A 305 -15.54 5.78 -18.30
C ALA A 305 -14.36 6.12 -17.39
N ILE A 306 -14.61 6.23 -16.09
CA ILE A 306 -13.62 6.51 -15.05
C ILE A 306 -13.77 5.49 -13.94
N VAL A 307 -12.69 4.76 -13.64
CA VAL A 307 -12.60 3.77 -12.57
C VAL A 307 -11.55 4.24 -11.58
N THR A 308 -11.90 4.27 -10.27
CA THR A 308 -11.07 4.84 -9.21
C THR A 308 -10.70 3.83 -8.13
N GLY A 309 -9.86 4.25 -7.18
CA GLY A 309 -9.41 3.49 -6.02
C GLY A 309 -8.85 4.39 -4.92
N HIS A 310 -7.95 3.88 -4.06
CA HIS A 310 -7.17 4.58 -3.06
C HIS A 310 -7.90 4.89 -1.73
N TRP A 311 -9.16 5.33 -1.76
CA TRP A 311 -9.88 5.64 -0.53
C TRP A 311 -10.73 4.49 0.00
N HIS A 312 -10.60 3.30 -0.59
CA HIS A 312 -11.33 2.09 -0.18
C HIS A 312 -12.85 2.30 -0.14
N CYS A 313 -13.34 3.23 -0.96
CA CYS A 313 -14.75 3.51 -1.07
C CYS A 313 -15.43 2.60 -2.09
N ALA A 314 -16.73 2.46 -1.99
CA ALA A 314 -17.52 1.75 -2.96
C ALA A 314 -18.66 2.65 -3.41
N PHE A 315 -18.75 2.90 -4.71
CA PHE A 315 -19.83 3.66 -5.31
C PHE A 315 -19.96 3.36 -6.80
N ASN A 316 -21.14 3.64 -7.33
CA ASN A 316 -21.45 3.49 -8.74
C ASN A 316 -22.38 4.62 -9.18
N MET A 317 -21.93 5.44 -10.11
CA MET A 317 -22.73 6.57 -10.58
C MET A 317 -22.39 6.99 -12.00
N MET A 318 -23.32 7.70 -12.62
CA MET A 318 -23.12 8.35 -13.91
C MET A 318 -22.85 9.84 -13.70
N LEU A 319 -21.66 10.32 -14.07
CA LEU A 319 -21.29 11.74 -14.01
C LEU A 319 -21.35 12.38 -15.39
N PRO A 320 -21.81 13.65 -15.51
CA PRO A 320 -21.66 14.41 -16.74
C PRO A 320 -20.18 14.72 -16.99
N GLY A 321 -19.71 14.46 -18.22
CA GLY A 321 -18.43 14.98 -18.69
C GLY A 321 -18.48 16.49 -18.97
N PRO A 322 -17.34 17.11 -19.38
CA PRO A 322 -17.28 18.53 -19.75
C PRO A 322 -18.24 18.91 -20.90
N ASP A 323 -18.64 17.94 -21.72
CA ASP A 323 -19.61 18.08 -22.81
C ASP A 323 -21.07 17.80 -22.38
N GLY A 324 -21.31 17.55 -21.10
CA GLY A 324 -22.61 17.24 -20.54
C GLY A 324 -23.09 15.79 -20.77
N ARG A 325 -22.35 14.96 -21.53
CA ARG A 325 -22.72 13.57 -21.74
C ARG A 325 -22.35 12.72 -20.51
N PRO A 326 -23.25 11.82 -20.04
CA PRO A 326 -22.97 11.00 -18.88
C PRO A 326 -21.90 9.94 -19.19
N ARG A 327 -21.10 9.59 -18.16
CA ARG A 327 -20.12 8.51 -18.19
C ARG A 327 -20.04 7.82 -16.83
N PRO A 328 -19.71 6.52 -16.75
CA PRO A 328 -19.52 5.84 -15.49
C PRO A 328 -18.38 6.47 -14.67
N PHE A 329 -18.61 6.62 -13.36
CA PHE A 329 -17.64 6.97 -12.35
C PHE A 329 -17.84 6.00 -11.17
N VAL A 330 -16.89 5.09 -10.99
CA VAL A 330 -17.08 3.90 -10.15
C VAL A 330 -15.84 3.57 -9.33
N GLU A 331 -16.06 3.02 -8.13
CA GLU A 331 -15.04 2.43 -7.26
C GLU A 331 -15.58 1.13 -6.64
N ALA A 332 -14.76 0.08 -6.59
CA ALA A 332 -15.18 -1.27 -6.19
C ALA A 332 -14.73 -1.65 -4.77
N GLY A 333 -14.67 -0.70 -3.84
CA GLY A 333 -14.28 -0.97 -2.46
C GLY A 333 -12.81 -1.38 -2.33
N CYS A 334 -12.52 -2.32 -1.43
CA CYS A 334 -11.16 -2.81 -1.20
C CYS A 334 -11.14 -4.29 -0.78
N HIS A 335 -9.94 -4.86 -0.58
CA HIS A 335 -9.70 -6.18 -0.01
C HIS A 335 -10.50 -7.31 -0.67
N GLY A 336 -10.83 -7.14 -1.96
CA GLY A 336 -11.60 -8.10 -2.72
C GLY A 336 -13.08 -8.21 -2.34
N GLN A 337 -13.65 -7.17 -1.75
CA GLN A 337 -15.06 -7.12 -1.35
C GLN A 337 -16.02 -7.14 -2.54
N LEU A 338 -15.66 -6.44 -3.61
CA LEU A 338 -16.49 -6.22 -4.79
C LEU A 338 -15.74 -6.54 -6.07
N ILE A 339 -16.51 -6.79 -7.12
CA ILE A 339 -16.08 -6.80 -8.51
C ILE A 339 -16.91 -5.72 -9.22
N GLY A 340 -16.26 -4.65 -9.67
CA GLY A 340 -16.93 -3.65 -10.48
C GLY A 340 -17.05 -4.13 -11.93
N GLU A 341 -18.16 -3.82 -12.58
CA GLU A 341 -18.41 -4.05 -13.99
C GLU A 341 -18.87 -2.76 -14.66
N VAL A 342 -18.19 -2.39 -15.74
CA VAL A 342 -18.66 -1.37 -16.68
C VAL A 342 -18.88 -2.03 -18.03
N THR A 343 -20.08 -1.91 -18.58
CA THR A 343 -20.39 -2.36 -19.94
C THR A 343 -20.42 -1.15 -20.88
N LEU A 344 -19.42 -1.05 -21.75
CA LEU A 344 -19.39 -0.08 -22.84
C LEU A 344 -20.04 -0.67 -24.07
N ARG A 345 -20.89 0.12 -24.74
CA ARG A 345 -21.43 -0.23 -26.05
C ARG A 345 -20.79 0.60 -27.14
N LEU A 346 -20.03 -0.03 -28.01
CA LEU A 346 -19.36 0.63 -29.11
C LEU A 346 -20.23 0.56 -30.40
N ASP A 347 -20.27 1.66 -31.11
CA ASP A 347 -20.72 1.63 -32.51
C ASP A 347 -19.76 0.77 -33.34
N ALA A 348 -20.27 -0.24 -34.00
CA ALA A 348 -19.45 -1.23 -34.67
C ALA A 348 -18.70 -0.66 -35.89
N ASP A 349 -19.11 0.46 -36.46
CA ASP A 349 -18.48 1.09 -37.61
C ASP A 349 -17.37 2.06 -37.22
N THR A 350 -17.59 2.84 -36.18
CA THR A 350 -16.68 3.92 -35.76
C THR A 350 -15.80 3.54 -34.57
N GLY A 351 -16.16 2.54 -33.79
CA GLY A 351 -15.50 2.16 -32.55
C GLY A 351 -15.74 3.18 -31.39
N THR A 352 -16.65 4.13 -31.57
CA THR A 352 -16.95 5.14 -30.55
C THR A 352 -18.00 4.63 -29.57
N VAL A 353 -17.91 5.07 -28.29
CA VAL A 353 -18.84 4.68 -27.23
C VAL A 353 -20.18 5.35 -27.41
N VAL A 354 -21.27 4.57 -27.43
CA VAL A 354 -22.65 5.05 -27.35
C VAL A 354 -23.02 5.22 -25.88
N ARG A 355 -22.66 6.35 -25.27
CA ARG A 355 -22.76 6.59 -23.81
C ARG A 355 -24.15 6.37 -23.24
N ALA A 356 -25.19 6.67 -23.99
CA ALA A 356 -26.58 6.43 -23.56
C ALA A 356 -26.92 4.93 -23.35
N LEU A 357 -26.08 4.02 -23.86
CA LEU A 357 -26.25 2.58 -23.73
C LEU A 357 -25.17 1.94 -22.82
N THR A 358 -24.35 2.76 -22.17
CA THR A 358 -23.34 2.35 -21.21
C THR A 358 -23.97 2.15 -19.84
N SER A 359 -23.56 1.11 -19.13
CA SER A 359 -24.02 0.80 -17.76
C SER A 359 -22.87 0.36 -16.88
N SER A 360 -23.08 0.45 -15.57
CA SER A 360 -22.13 -0.04 -14.56
C SER A 360 -22.85 -0.67 -13.38
N VAL A 361 -22.18 -1.59 -12.69
CA VAL A 361 -22.68 -2.25 -11.47
C VAL A 361 -21.52 -2.78 -10.63
N ASN A 362 -21.62 -2.68 -9.30
CA ASN A 362 -20.71 -3.29 -8.36
C ASN A 362 -21.31 -4.61 -7.83
N HIS A 363 -20.65 -5.72 -8.10
CA HIS A 363 -21.08 -7.06 -7.68
C HIS A 363 -20.38 -7.44 -6.36
N PRO A 364 -21.12 -7.76 -5.29
CA PRO A 364 -20.51 -8.31 -4.07
C PRO A 364 -19.81 -9.65 -4.36
N ASN A 365 -18.54 -9.75 -3.98
CA ASN A 365 -17.78 -10.99 -4.02
C ASN A 365 -18.20 -11.89 -2.85
N THR A 366 -19.41 -12.42 -2.92
CA THR A 366 -20.06 -13.18 -1.84
C THR A 366 -19.45 -14.56 -1.66
N ARG A 367 -19.52 -15.07 -0.42
CA ARG A 367 -19.01 -16.39 -0.05
C ARG A 367 -20.09 -17.47 -0.01
N ASP A 368 -21.23 -17.22 -0.64
CA ASP A 368 -22.36 -18.16 -0.77
C ASP A 368 -22.29 -18.98 -2.07
N VAL A 369 -21.15 -18.99 -2.72
CA VAL A 369 -20.81 -19.80 -3.90
C VAL A 369 -19.70 -20.79 -3.56
N ASP A 370 -19.56 -21.86 -4.34
CA ASP A 370 -18.40 -22.75 -4.20
C ASP A 370 -17.12 -22.01 -4.60
N PRO A 371 -16.07 -22.03 -3.77
CA PRO A 371 -14.79 -21.42 -4.13
C PRO A 371 -14.14 -22.19 -5.28
N ASP A 372 -13.42 -21.48 -6.14
CA ASP A 372 -12.59 -22.11 -7.17
C ASP A 372 -11.49 -22.96 -6.50
N PRO A 373 -11.38 -24.27 -6.84
CA PRO A 373 -10.45 -25.16 -6.15
C PRO A 373 -8.98 -24.82 -6.40
N VAL A 374 -8.65 -24.25 -7.57
CA VAL A 374 -7.26 -23.90 -7.89
C VAL A 374 -6.82 -22.71 -7.04
N LEU A 375 -7.63 -21.66 -6.96
CA LEU A 375 -7.35 -20.50 -6.12
C LEU A 375 -7.39 -20.85 -4.63
N ALA A 376 -8.26 -21.76 -4.20
CA ALA A 376 -8.27 -22.25 -2.81
C ALA A 376 -6.98 -22.98 -2.44
N GLU A 377 -6.40 -23.74 -3.39
CA GLU A 377 -5.09 -24.39 -3.21
C GLU A 377 -3.96 -23.35 -3.13
N VAL A 378 -3.93 -22.34 -4.00
CA VAL A 378 -2.98 -21.22 -3.96
C VAL A 378 -3.00 -20.55 -2.59
N VAL A 379 -4.18 -20.17 -2.09
CA VAL A 379 -4.33 -19.54 -0.77
C VAL A 379 -3.79 -20.44 0.35
N THR A 380 -4.13 -21.73 0.31
CA THR A 380 -3.71 -22.72 1.31
C THR A 380 -2.19 -22.93 1.28
N HIS A 381 -1.60 -23.03 0.10
CA HIS A 381 -0.14 -23.19 -0.10
C HIS A 381 0.61 -22.03 0.56
N TRP A 382 0.25 -20.80 0.23
CA TRP A 382 0.94 -19.61 0.70
C TRP A 382 0.72 -19.35 2.20
N ALA A 383 -0.48 -19.59 2.71
CA ALA A 383 -0.74 -19.53 4.15
C ALA A 383 0.13 -20.53 4.93
N GLY A 384 0.24 -21.76 4.44
CA GLY A 384 1.13 -22.79 5.01
C GLY A 384 2.61 -22.40 4.92
N TYR A 385 3.02 -21.76 3.83
CA TYR A 385 4.39 -21.28 3.66
C TYR A 385 4.72 -20.15 4.65
N ALA A 386 3.84 -19.15 4.77
CA ALA A 386 3.99 -18.05 5.70
C ALA A 386 4.02 -18.53 7.16
N GLN A 387 3.19 -19.51 7.51
CA GLN A 387 3.21 -20.14 8.85
C GLN A 387 4.56 -20.79 9.15
N ARG A 388 5.11 -21.59 8.23
CA ARG A 388 6.43 -22.20 8.40
C ARG A 388 7.54 -21.18 8.53
N ARG A 389 7.51 -20.11 7.69
CA ARG A 389 8.46 -19.00 7.79
C ARG A 389 8.36 -18.31 9.14
N GLY A 390 7.14 -17.99 9.58
CA GLY A 390 6.89 -17.35 10.87
C GLY A 390 7.40 -18.13 12.06
N ALA A 391 7.27 -19.47 12.04
CA ALA A 391 7.77 -20.36 13.07
C ALA A 391 9.30 -20.53 13.06
N GLY A 392 9.98 -20.14 11.98
CA GLY A 392 11.43 -20.22 11.84
C GLY A 392 12.15 -19.38 12.90
N VAL A 393 13.02 -20.01 13.69
CA VAL A 393 13.84 -19.31 14.70
C VAL A 393 14.95 -18.53 13.99
N ILE A 394 14.97 -17.21 14.17
CA ILE A 394 15.96 -16.31 13.57
C ILE A 394 16.98 -15.78 14.57
N GLY A 395 16.76 -16.00 15.87
CA GLY A 395 17.68 -15.58 16.92
C GLY A 395 17.21 -16.08 18.29
N ARG A 396 17.89 -15.60 19.32
CA ARG A 396 17.56 -15.86 20.72
C ARG A 396 17.50 -14.53 21.48
N GLN A 397 16.86 -14.51 22.65
CA GLN A 397 16.88 -13.32 23.50
C GLN A 397 17.22 -13.69 24.95
N ARG A 398 18.07 -12.88 25.57
CA ARG A 398 18.48 -13.00 26.98
C ARG A 398 17.99 -11.85 27.84
N ALA A 399 17.23 -10.94 27.27
CA ALA A 399 16.61 -9.81 27.97
C ALA A 399 15.19 -9.60 27.47
N SER A 400 14.35 -8.99 28.30
CA SER A 400 13.05 -8.50 27.91
C SER A 400 13.13 -7.04 27.49
N PHE A 401 12.45 -6.72 26.37
CA PHE A 401 12.38 -5.36 25.84
C PHE A 401 10.94 -4.88 25.96
N HIS A 402 10.76 -3.82 26.75
CA HIS A 402 9.46 -3.25 27.08
C HIS A 402 9.27 -1.90 26.41
N ARG A 403 8.05 -1.63 25.93
CA ARG A 403 7.63 -0.31 25.44
C ARG A 403 7.38 0.69 26.57
N ARG A 404 7.21 0.21 27.79
CA ARG A 404 6.97 1.05 28.96
C ARG A 404 8.06 2.11 29.09
N LEU A 405 7.65 3.37 29.08
CA LEU A 405 8.53 4.52 29.18
C LEU A 405 8.94 4.76 30.64
N SER A 406 10.20 5.10 30.83
CA SER A 406 10.72 5.70 32.06
C SER A 406 10.23 7.16 32.19
N PRO A 407 10.39 7.81 33.35
CA PRO A 407 10.10 9.24 33.47
C PRO A 407 10.88 10.14 32.49
N ALA A 408 12.01 9.66 32.00
CA ALA A 408 12.80 10.33 30.95
C ALA A 408 12.30 10.07 29.53
N GLY A 409 11.24 9.26 29.34
CA GLY A 409 10.73 8.89 28.03
C GLY A 409 11.51 7.77 27.34
N GLU A 410 12.42 7.12 28.04
CA GLU A 410 13.23 6.02 27.53
C GLU A 410 12.54 4.68 27.77
N SER A 411 12.63 3.76 26.82
CA SER A 411 12.20 2.36 26.97
C SER A 411 13.25 1.42 26.39
N THR A 412 13.36 0.20 26.92
CA THR A 412 14.30 -0.80 26.39
C THR A 412 13.94 -1.23 24.97
N MET A 413 12.66 -1.26 24.63
CA MET A 413 12.23 -1.53 23.25
C MET A 413 12.57 -0.36 22.32
N GLY A 414 12.36 0.89 22.75
CA GLY A 414 12.77 2.07 21.99
C GLY A 414 14.26 2.11 21.73
N ASN A 415 15.08 1.80 22.73
CA ASN A 415 16.54 1.74 22.57
C ASN A 415 16.97 0.65 21.59
N LEU A 416 16.40 -0.55 21.70
CA LEU A 416 16.67 -1.65 20.75
C LEU A 416 16.35 -1.24 19.30
N VAL A 417 15.21 -0.56 19.11
CA VAL A 417 14.74 -0.14 17.78
C VAL A 417 15.59 1.01 17.23
N ALA A 418 16.06 1.91 18.07
CA ALA A 418 16.99 2.96 17.64
C ALA A 418 18.37 2.40 17.24
N ASP A 419 18.87 1.38 17.97
CA ASP A 419 20.11 0.68 17.60
C ASP A 419 19.97 -0.10 16.31
N TRP A 420 18.83 -0.79 16.12
CA TRP A 420 18.50 -1.43 14.84
C TRP A 420 18.49 -0.43 13.69
N ALA A 421 17.84 0.72 13.83
CA ALA A 421 17.76 1.71 12.76
C ALA A 421 19.15 2.22 12.35
N LEU A 422 20.03 2.48 13.32
CA LEU A 422 21.41 2.86 13.05
C LEU A 422 22.19 1.73 12.35
N TRP A 423 22.01 0.48 12.78
CA TRP A 423 22.60 -0.70 12.11
C TRP A 423 22.08 -0.84 10.68
N ALA A 424 20.77 -0.73 10.46
CA ALA A 424 20.14 -0.90 9.16
C ALA A 424 20.61 0.14 8.13
N ALA A 425 20.84 1.39 8.56
CA ALA A 425 21.37 2.45 7.70
C ALA A 425 22.81 2.20 7.22
N ARG A 426 23.53 1.28 7.84
CA ARG A 426 24.90 0.87 7.49
C ARG A 426 24.97 -0.36 6.61
N GLN A 427 23.82 -1.02 6.38
CA GLN A 427 23.75 -2.22 5.54
C GLN A 427 23.74 -1.85 4.05
N ALA A 428 24.03 -2.82 3.21
CA ALA A 428 23.87 -2.68 1.78
C ALA A 428 22.41 -2.33 1.46
N PRO A 429 22.18 -1.38 0.57
CA PRO A 429 20.84 -1.00 0.14
C PRO A 429 20.14 -2.14 -0.59
N ASP A 430 18.84 -1.96 -0.83
CA ASP A 430 18.06 -2.84 -1.69
C ASP A 430 18.69 -2.87 -3.10
N SER A 431 18.89 -4.07 -3.65
CA SER A 431 19.51 -4.25 -4.99
C SER A 431 18.65 -3.70 -6.12
N PHE A 432 17.35 -3.52 -5.89
CA PHE A 432 16.42 -2.92 -6.85
C PHE A 432 16.21 -1.42 -6.65
N ASP A 433 16.78 -0.84 -5.60
CA ASP A 433 16.70 0.60 -5.36
C ASP A 433 17.69 1.36 -6.27
N THR A 434 17.13 2.02 -7.27
CA THR A 434 17.87 2.89 -8.21
C THR A 434 17.82 4.37 -7.84
N SER A 435 17.28 4.71 -6.66
CA SER A 435 17.22 6.10 -6.20
C SER A 435 18.61 6.73 -6.14
N PRO A 436 18.71 8.04 -6.40
CA PRO A 436 19.97 8.77 -6.23
C PRO A 436 20.51 8.59 -4.81
N ARG A 437 21.82 8.34 -4.71
CA ARG A 437 22.48 8.14 -3.41
C ARG A 437 23.43 9.27 -3.12
N PRO A 438 23.41 9.80 -1.90
CA PRO A 438 24.41 10.75 -1.46
C PRO A 438 25.78 10.07 -1.37
N ALA A 439 26.84 10.85 -1.48
CA ALA A 439 28.22 10.38 -1.38
C ALA A 439 28.50 9.69 -0.04
N ARG A 440 27.78 10.06 1.02
CA ARG A 440 27.80 9.48 2.35
C ARG A 440 26.45 8.85 2.66
N SER A 441 26.36 7.53 2.70
CA SER A 441 25.10 6.81 2.96
C SER A 441 24.91 6.38 4.44
N GLY A 442 25.98 6.18 5.20
CA GLY A 442 25.91 5.79 6.62
C GLY A 442 25.36 6.90 7.51
N ALA A 443 24.66 6.56 8.59
CA ALA A 443 24.12 7.51 9.56
C ALA A 443 25.05 7.71 10.76
N ASP A 444 25.03 8.92 11.32
CA ASP A 444 25.75 9.29 12.56
C ASP A 444 24.95 8.89 13.79
N LEU A 445 23.63 9.00 13.73
CA LEU A 445 22.71 8.68 14.82
C LEU A 445 21.35 8.23 14.31
N ALA A 446 20.59 7.58 15.19
CA ALA A 446 19.19 7.26 14.93
C ALA A 446 18.27 7.99 15.92
N LEU A 447 17.11 8.42 15.41
CA LEU A 447 15.98 8.94 16.17
C LEU A 447 14.73 8.15 15.78
N ILE A 448 14.00 7.61 16.77
CA ILE A 448 12.77 6.83 16.51
C ILE A 448 11.63 7.38 17.37
N ALA A 449 10.54 7.74 16.73
CA ALA A 449 9.33 8.14 17.44
C ALA A 449 8.69 6.92 18.12
N VAL A 450 8.76 6.85 19.45
CA VAL A 450 8.22 5.71 20.23
C VAL A 450 6.75 5.88 20.58
N SER A 451 6.25 7.11 20.55
CA SER A 451 4.87 7.45 20.83
C SER A 451 4.49 8.70 20.00
N PRO A 452 4.42 8.59 18.68
CA PRO A 452 4.14 9.72 17.80
C PRO A 452 2.76 10.32 18.09
N ARG A 453 2.62 11.65 17.94
CA ARG A 453 1.34 12.35 18.11
C ARG A 453 0.38 12.10 16.95
N MET A 454 0.95 11.91 15.78
CA MET A 454 0.24 11.61 14.55
C MET A 454 0.95 10.41 13.91
N GLY A 455 0.18 9.52 13.31
CA GLY A 455 0.74 8.31 12.74
C GLY A 455 0.95 7.19 13.78
N ARG A 456 1.62 6.14 13.37
CA ARG A 456 1.85 4.92 14.15
C ARG A 456 3.31 4.77 14.51
N SER A 457 3.56 4.28 15.72
CA SER A 457 4.91 3.84 16.09
C SER A 457 5.27 2.58 15.29
N VAL A 458 6.52 2.48 14.86
CA VAL A 458 7.06 1.21 14.32
C VAL A 458 7.18 0.12 15.40
N ILE A 459 6.98 0.48 16.66
CA ILE A 459 7.05 -0.43 17.80
C ILE A 459 5.65 -0.91 18.16
N ASN A 460 5.29 -2.13 17.77
CA ASN A 460 3.95 -2.66 17.93
C ASN A 460 3.74 -3.43 19.24
N THR A 461 4.71 -4.27 19.63
CA THR A 461 4.62 -5.12 20.83
C THR A 461 5.92 -5.14 21.61
N ASP A 462 5.85 -5.61 22.85
CA ASP A 462 7.02 -5.94 23.65
C ASP A 462 7.68 -7.24 23.15
N LEU A 463 8.99 -7.38 23.33
CA LEU A 463 9.71 -8.66 23.17
C LEU A 463 10.08 -9.17 24.56
N LEU A 464 9.26 -10.07 25.11
CA LEU A 464 9.43 -10.58 26.48
C LEU A 464 10.17 -11.90 26.47
N ALA A 465 11.28 -12.01 27.22
CA ALA A 465 11.94 -13.27 27.45
C ALA A 465 11.20 -14.08 28.53
N GLY A 466 11.19 -15.39 28.37
CA GLY A 466 10.70 -16.31 29.40
C GLY A 466 11.66 -16.38 30.60
N PRO A 467 11.30 -17.15 31.63
CA PRO A 467 12.06 -17.24 32.87
C PRO A 467 13.51 -17.69 32.71
N ALA A 468 13.81 -18.48 31.67
CA ALA A 468 15.14 -19.01 31.42
C ALA A 468 16.11 -18.01 30.76
N LEU A 469 15.62 -16.85 30.33
CA LEU A 469 16.40 -15.80 29.65
C LEU A 469 17.28 -16.33 28.50
N ASP A 470 16.79 -17.25 27.72
CA ASP A 470 17.43 -17.77 26.51
C ASP A 470 16.36 -18.30 25.52
N ASP A 471 15.34 -17.46 25.27
CA ASP A 471 14.20 -17.83 24.46
C ASP A 471 14.50 -17.71 22.97
N PRO A 472 13.97 -18.62 22.14
CA PRO A 472 14.01 -18.46 20.71
C PRO A 472 13.15 -17.27 20.27
N VAL A 473 13.64 -16.51 19.31
CA VAL A 473 12.90 -15.46 18.60
C VAL A 473 12.56 -15.96 17.22
N GLY A 474 11.29 -16.25 16.97
CA GLY A 474 10.78 -16.60 15.65
C GLY A 474 10.65 -15.39 14.75
N PHE A 475 10.65 -15.63 13.43
CA PHE A 475 10.45 -14.56 12.43
C PHE A 475 9.15 -13.78 12.68
N ASP A 476 8.03 -14.48 12.87
CA ASP A 476 6.72 -13.85 13.12
C ASP A 476 6.74 -12.94 14.35
N ARG A 477 7.40 -13.38 15.42
CA ARG A 477 7.52 -12.61 16.66
C ARG A 477 8.30 -11.32 16.46
N ALA A 478 9.42 -11.36 15.74
CA ALA A 478 10.21 -10.18 15.41
C ALA A 478 9.45 -9.25 14.48
N TRP A 479 8.83 -9.80 13.44
CA TRP A 479 8.06 -9.06 12.46
C TRP A 479 6.87 -8.31 13.10
N ARG A 480 6.15 -8.97 14.03
CA ARG A 480 5.03 -8.33 14.75
C ARG A 480 5.48 -7.30 15.78
N ALA A 481 6.68 -7.45 16.32
CA ALA A 481 7.17 -6.54 17.34
C ALA A 481 7.57 -5.18 16.77
N VAL A 482 8.17 -5.16 15.59
CA VAL A 482 8.66 -3.94 14.93
C VAL A 482 8.33 -4.00 13.45
N GLY A 483 7.58 -3.05 12.99
CA GLY A 483 7.28 -2.88 11.58
C GLY A 483 5.94 -2.22 11.34
N TYR A 484 5.96 -1.27 10.43
CA TYR A 484 4.79 -0.59 9.89
C TYR A 484 4.71 -0.73 8.36
N GLY A 485 5.79 -1.25 7.75
CA GLY A 485 5.93 -1.35 6.30
C GLY A 485 6.61 -0.12 5.68
N CYS A 486 7.09 0.83 6.48
CA CYS A 486 7.74 2.02 5.97
C CYS A 486 9.27 1.84 5.79
N PRO A 487 9.88 2.53 4.83
CA PRO A 487 11.33 2.54 4.71
C PRO A 487 11.97 3.31 5.87
N LEU A 488 13.15 2.87 6.29
CA LEU A 488 14.06 3.74 7.01
C LEU A 488 14.68 4.73 6.01
N VAL A 489 14.87 5.95 6.45
CA VAL A 489 15.47 7.01 5.64
C VAL A 489 16.57 7.69 6.44
N SER A 490 17.75 7.89 5.84
CA SER A 490 18.76 8.77 6.40
C SER A 490 18.87 10.05 5.60
N ALA A 491 19.11 11.17 6.29
CA ALA A 491 19.24 12.47 5.64
C ALA A 491 20.16 13.40 6.45
N GLU A 492 20.71 14.40 5.76
CA GLU A 492 21.48 15.48 6.40
C GLU A 492 20.52 16.45 7.10
N VAL A 493 20.69 16.62 8.40
CA VAL A 493 19.92 17.54 9.26
C VAL A 493 20.91 18.39 10.06
N SER A 494 20.70 19.70 10.13
CA SER A 494 21.58 20.56 10.95
C SER A 494 21.40 20.27 12.44
N GLY A 495 22.48 20.45 13.23
CA GLY A 495 22.40 20.28 14.66
C GLY A 495 21.37 21.20 15.33
N ARG A 496 21.12 22.38 14.75
CA ARG A 496 20.04 23.28 15.17
C ARG A 496 18.67 22.60 15.03
N ARG A 497 18.39 21.97 13.88
CA ARG A 497 17.14 21.26 13.64
C ARG A 497 16.99 20.00 14.49
N LEU A 498 18.11 19.34 14.81
CA LEU A 498 18.11 18.23 15.78
C LEU A 498 17.71 18.68 17.19
N LEU A 499 18.23 19.82 17.65
CA LEU A 499 17.82 20.39 18.93
C LEU A 499 16.34 20.79 18.93
N GLU A 500 15.88 21.40 17.84
CA GLU A 500 14.45 21.72 17.68
C GLU A 500 13.57 20.45 17.67
N ALA A 501 13.98 19.38 17.01
CA ALA A 501 13.26 18.11 17.02
C ALA A 501 13.19 17.48 18.42
N LEU A 502 14.30 17.56 19.19
CA LEU A 502 14.31 17.12 20.59
C LEU A 502 13.43 17.99 21.48
N GLU A 503 13.25 19.27 21.18
CA GLU A 503 12.29 20.15 21.86
C GLU A 503 10.84 19.87 21.46
N GLN A 504 10.59 19.46 20.24
CA GLN A 504 9.27 19.11 19.72
C GLN A 504 8.65 17.85 20.35
N GLN A 505 9.40 17.11 21.17
CA GLN A 505 8.86 16.05 22.02
C GLN A 505 7.77 16.57 22.98
N TRP A 506 7.82 17.84 23.32
CA TRP A 506 6.81 18.51 24.15
C TRP A 506 6.01 19.50 23.30
N ALA A 507 4.70 19.34 23.29
CA ALA A 507 3.79 20.26 22.63
C ALA A 507 2.51 20.43 23.44
N LEU A 508 1.87 21.57 23.29
CA LEU A 508 0.52 21.78 23.78
C LEU A 508 -0.46 21.20 22.74
N ASP A 509 -1.41 20.41 23.19
CA ASP A 509 -2.51 19.96 22.34
C ASP A 509 -3.54 21.08 22.11
N GLY A 510 -4.58 20.79 21.32
CA GLY A 510 -5.63 21.77 20.99
C GLY A 510 -6.42 22.27 22.21
N SER A 511 -6.33 21.62 23.37
CA SER A 511 -6.92 22.05 24.64
C SER A 511 -5.94 22.79 25.55
N GLY A 512 -4.68 22.95 25.14
CA GLY A 512 -3.62 23.57 25.92
C GLY A 512 -2.95 22.64 26.93
N VAL A 513 -3.23 21.33 26.86
CA VAL A 513 -2.58 20.34 27.72
C VAL A 513 -1.21 19.97 27.14
N LEU A 514 -0.19 19.95 28.00
CA LEU A 514 1.16 19.56 27.63
C LEU A 514 1.22 18.05 27.38
N THR A 515 1.59 17.67 26.15
CA THR A 515 1.82 16.29 25.74
C THR A 515 3.32 16.01 25.61
N TYR A 516 3.73 14.78 25.92
CA TYR A 516 5.11 14.33 25.75
C TYR A 516 5.15 13.12 24.82
N ALA A 517 5.78 13.28 23.67
CA ALA A 517 5.99 12.24 22.66
C ALA A 517 7.51 12.01 22.51
N PRO A 518 8.12 11.06 23.22
CA PRO A 518 9.57 10.90 23.24
C PRO A 518 10.12 10.29 21.96
N LEU A 519 11.36 10.68 21.63
CA LEU A 519 12.22 10.07 20.61
C LEU A 519 13.23 9.14 21.30
N ALA A 520 13.24 7.86 20.94
CA ALA A 520 14.33 6.96 21.29
C ALA A 520 15.56 7.32 20.45
N VAL A 521 16.74 7.21 21.07
CA VAL A 521 18.03 7.54 20.45
C VAL A 521 18.95 6.31 20.43
N SER A 522 19.80 6.21 19.40
CA SER A 522 20.82 5.14 19.30
C SER A 522 21.85 5.20 20.42
N ASP A 523 22.53 4.08 20.67
CA ASP A 523 23.44 3.91 21.82
C ASP A 523 24.61 4.90 21.87
N ASN A 524 24.96 5.50 20.76
CA ASN A 524 26.00 6.53 20.70
C ASN A 524 25.51 7.96 21.05
N VAL A 525 24.21 8.12 21.36
CA VAL A 525 23.62 9.42 21.72
C VAL A 525 23.25 9.43 23.19
N ARG A 526 23.58 10.54 23.86
CA ARG A 526 23.15 10.83 25.24
C ARG A 526 22.63 12.25 25.29
N TYR A 527 21.52 12.48 26.00
CA TYR A 527 21.10 13.86 26.30
C TYR A 527 20.36 13.96 27.63
N SER A 528 20.30 15.20 28.14
CA SER A 528 19.51 15.51 29.31
C SER A 528 18.56 16.66 29.02
N PHE A 529 17.43 16.67 29.71
CA PHE A 529 16.47 17.77 29.61
C PHE A 529 16.01 18.23 30.99
N ASP A 530 15.55 19.47 31.08
CA ASP A 530 14.94 20.07 32.26
C ASP A 530 13.40 20.00 32.14
N ALA A 531 12.78 19.12 32.91
CA ALA A 531 11.32 18.96 32.88
C ALA A 531 10.57 20.23 33.37
N ALA A 532 11.19 21.06 34.19
CA ALA A 532 10.63 22.32 34.66
C ALA A 532 10.83 23.48 33.67
N GLY A 533 11.67 23.30 32.65
CA GLY A 533 11.92 24.30 31.61
C GLY A 533 10.68 24.59 30.77
N PRO A 534 10.62 25.76 30.14
CA PRO A 534 9.54 26.09 29.21
C PRO A 534 9.61 25.19 27.96
N VAL A 535 8.46 24.97 27.29
CA VAL A 535 8.43 24.33 25.98
C VAL A 535 9.31 25.13 25.01
N GLY A 536 10.20 24.45 24.28
CA GLY A 536 11.20 25.07 23.43
C GLY A 536 12.51 25.47 24.11
N GLY A 537 12.69 25.14 25.38
CA GLY A 537 13.90 25.45 26.15
C GLY A 537 14.26 24.38 27.20
N ARG A 538 13.85 23.14 26.98
CA ARG A 538 14.09 22.00 27.88
C ARG A 538 15.42 21.31 27.64
N VAL A 539 15.87 21.28 26.38
CA VAL A 539 17.11 20.63 25.95
C VAL A 539 18.16 21.69 25.65
N ALA A 540 19.09 21.91 26.59
CA ALA A 540 20.17 22.85 26.33
C ALA A 540 21.12 22.38 25.22
N PRO A 541 21.66 23.26 24.37
CA PRO A 541 22.54 22.85 23.25
C PRO A 541 23.72 21.98 23.66
N GLY A 542 24.33 22.23 24.81
CA GLY A 542 25.44 21.44 25.37
C GLY A 542 25.02 20.14 26.08
N ALA A 543 23.71 19.87 26.18
CA ALA A 543 23.19 18.70 26.88
C ALA A 543 23.10 17.46 25.96
N VAL A 544 23.30 17.60 24.65
CA VAL A 544 23.25 16.53 23.68
C VAL A 544 24.67 16.15 23.25
N VAL A 545 24.98 14.86 23.34
CA VAL A 545 26.32 14.32 23.05
C VAL A 545 26.15 13.15 22.07
N ILE A 546 26.90 13.15 20.96
CA ILE A 546 26.93 12.11 19.92
C ILE A 546 28.37 11.58 19.85
N ASP A 547 28.56 10.28 20.00
CA ASP A 547 29.89 9.64 20.06
C ASP A 547 30.86 10.32 21.04
N GLY A 548 30.33 10.76 22.20
CA GLY A 548 31.14 11.47 23.24
C GLY A 548 31.43 12.94 22.93
N VAL A 549 30.97 13.48 21.80
CA VAL A 549 31.21 14.87 21.37
C VAL A 549 29.90 15.69 21.49
N PRO A 550 29.94 16.87 22.14
CA PRO A 550 28.77 17.74 22.20
C PRO A 550 28.27 18.14 20.82
N LEU A 551 26.96 18.07 20.63
CA LEU A 551 26.28 18.47 19.40
C LEU A 551 26.54 19.95 19.10
N ARG A 552 26.90 20.25 17.86
CA ARG A 552 27.15 21.63 17.39
C ARG A 552 26.00 22.05 16.47
N PRO A 553 25.29 23.16 16.76
CA PRO A 553 24.13 23.60 15.98
C PRO A 553 24.40 23.84 14.51
N GLU A 554 25.62 24.28 14.16
CA GLU A 554 26.00 24.62 12.80
C GLU A 554 26.59 23.44 11.99
N THR A 555 26.76 22.28 12.63
CA THR A 555 27.25 21.07 11.97
C THR A 555 26.06 20.29 11.41
N SER A 556 26.23 19.70 10.22
CA SER A 556 25.28 18.77 9.63
C SER A 556 25.55 17.36 10.14
N TYR A 557 24.51 16.66 10.52
CA TYR A 557 24.53 15.27 10.98
C TYR A 557 23.65 14.42 10.08
N ARG A 558 24.10 13.23 9.75
CA ARG A 558 23.26 12.28 9.01
C ARG A 558 22.44 11.46 9.99
N VAL A 559 21.15 11.74 10.02
CA VAL A 559 20.17 11.08 10.90
C VAL A 559 19.47 9.97 10.16
N VAL A 560 19.30 8.80 10.78
CA VAL A 560 18.38 7.77 10.29
C VAL A 560 17.13 7.73 11.18
N THR A 561 15.98 7.64 10.52
CA THR A 561 14.68 7.53 11.17
C THR A 561 13.68 6.86 10.20
N THR A 562 12.41 6.77 10.56
CA THR A 562 11.37 6.35 9.62
C THR A 562 11.04 7.48 8.66
N SER A 563 10.51 7.14 7.49
CA SER A 563 10.04 8.14 6.52
C SER A 563 8.99 9.09 7.12
N TYR A 564 8.07 8.58 7.93
CA TYR A 564 7.06 9.40 8.63
C TYR A 564 7.67 10.42 9.60
N THR A 565 8.65 10.00 10.38
CA THR A 565 9.34 10.90 11.31
C THR A 565 10.15 11.96 10.55
N LEU A 566 10.88 11.56 9.49
CA LEU A 566 11.71 12.48 8.69
C LEU A 566 10.87 13.56 8.01
N THR A 567 9.71 13.21 7.47
CA THR A 567 8.81 14.15 6.78
C THR A 567 7.99 15.03 7.74
N GLY A 568 8.15 14.84 9.05
CA GLY A 568 7.47 15.62 10.08
C GLY A 568 6.06 15.14 10.41
N GLN A 569 5.57 14.08 9.76
CA GLN A 569 4.20 13.55 9.95
C GLN A 569 3.96 13.02 11.36
N ASP A 570 4.99 12.55 12.05
CA ASP A 570 4.92 12.07 13.44
C ASP A 570 4.92 13.19 14.49
N GLY A 571 4.88 14.46 14.08
CA GLY A 571 4.85 15.62 14.97
C GLY A 571 6.22 16.23 15.26
N TYR A 572 7.22 15.97 14.41
CA TYR A 572 8.58 16.53 14.49
C TYR A 572 8.93 17.35 13.23
N PRO A 573 8.22 18.43 12.91
CA PRO A 573 8.38 19.18 11.67
C PRO A 573 9.80 19.73 11.44
N ALA A 574 10.62 19.91 12.50
CA ALA A 574 12.00 20.32 12.36
C ALA A 574 12.85 19.32 11.55
N LEU A 575 12.52 18.03 11.58
CA LEU A 575 13.20 17.00 10.80
C LEU A 575 12.86 17.10 9.31
N GLY A 576 11.74 17.75 8.93
CA GLY A 576 11.36 17.97 7.54
C GLY A 576 12.28 18.93 6.77
N ASP A 577 13.14 19.69 7.45
CA ASP A 577 14.18 20.52 6.83
C ASP A 577 15.49 19.71 6.67
N TYR A 578 15.45 18.75 5.76
CA TYR A 578 16.55 17.82 5.48
C TYR A 578 17.11 17.99 4.06
N ARG A 579 18.30 17.43 3.84
CA ARG A 579 18.99 17.37 2.53
C ARG A 579 19.49 15.96 2.25
N GLU A 580 19.74 15.67 1.00
CA GLU A 580 20.36 14.42 0.53
C GLU A 580 19.74 13.17 1.16
N PRO A 581 18.44 12.94 1.04
CA PRO A 581 17.81 11.76 1.62
C PRO A 581 18.33 10.49 0.94
N ALA A 582 18.54 9.43 1.75
CA ALA A 582 18.84 8.10 1.26
C ALA A 582 17.83 7.13 1.87
N ARG A 583 17.15 6.40 0.99
CA ARG A 583 16.22 5.34 1.38
C ARG A 583 17.00 4.08 1.77
N HIS A 584 16.52 3.41 2.80
CA HIS A 584 17.02 2.10 3.23
C HIS A 584 15.89 1.07 3.17
N ARG A 585 16.20 -0.17 3.55
CA ARG A 585 15.20 -1.25 3.58
C ARG A 585 14.06 -0.91 4.53
N ARG A 586 12.89 -1.49 4.26
CA ARG A 586 11.72 -1.33 5.12
C ARG A 586 11.98 -1.91 6.50
N ASP A 587 11.30 -1.38 7.48
CA ASP A 587 11.34 -1.81 8.88
C ASP A 587 11.00 -3.31 9.01
N THR A 588 9.93 -3.76 8.37
CA THR A 588 9.48 -5.16 8.36
C THR A 588 10.47 -6.16 7.77
N ASP A 589 11.32 -5.70 6.85
CA ASP A 589 12.35 -6.55 6.23
C ASP A 589 13.65 -6.53 7.06
N SER A 590 14.01 -5.36 7.60
CA SER A 590 15.33 -5.15 8.20
C SER A 590 15.39 -5.47 9.70
N PHE A 591 14.29 -5.36 10.46
CA PHE A 591 14.32 -5.72 11.88
C PHE A 591 14.49 -7.23 12.13
N PRO A 592 13.75 -8.12 11.45
CA PRO A 592 14.04 -9.55 11.53
C PRO A 592 15.48 -9.90 11.09
N ALA A 593 16.00 -9.20 10.07
CA ALA A 593 17.39 -9.38 9.63
C ALA A 593 18.41 -8.94 10.70
N TYR A 594 18.13 -7.87 11.42
CA TYR A 594 18.94 -7.42 12.55
C TYR A 594 18.99 -8.48 13.67
N VAL A 595 17.83 -9.03 14.05
CA VAL A 595 17.74 -10.12 15.03
C VAL A 595 18.57 -11.32 14.59
N ALA A 596 18.45 -11.70 13.31
CA ALA A 596 19.23 -12.80 12.74
C ALA A 596 20.74 -12.51 12.73
N ALA A 597 21.14 -11.29 12.40
CA ALA A 597 22.54 -10.87 12.36
C ALA A 597 23.20 -10.85 13.74
N LEU A 598 22.46 -10.45 14.78
CA LEU A 598 22.94 -10.49 16.15
C LEU A 598 22.99 -11.92 16.72
N GLY A 599 22.12 -12.81 16.23
CA GLY A 599 21.95 -14.16 16.75
C GLY A 599 21.37 -14.21 18.17
N THR A 600 21.79 -13.31 19.05
CA THR A 600 21.27 -13.17 20.42
C THR A 600 21.02 -11.71 20.76
N LEU A 601 19.81 -11.41 21.21
CA LEU A 601 19.43 -10.10 21.74
C LEU A 601 19.81 -10.03 23.20
N GLU A 602 20.87 -9.29 23.50
CA GLU A 602 21.33 -8.97 24.86
C GLU A 602 20.63 -7.71 25.38
N ALA A 603 20.73 -7.43 26.69
CA ALA A 603 20.18 -6.22 27.27
C ALA A 603 20.79 -4.97 26.64
N VAL A 604 19.94 -4.03 26.21
CA VAL A 604 20.39 -2.73 25.69
C VAL A 604 20.77 -1.78 26.84
N SER A 605 21.70 -0.89 26.55
CA SER A 605 22.06 0.17 27.49
C SER A 605 20.86 1.09 27.78
N THR A 606 20.74 1.54 29.02
CA THR A 606 19.77 2.52 29.49
C THR A 606 20.47 3.78 30.01
N GLY A 607 19.71 4.81 30.32
CA GLY A 607 20.26 6.10 30.73
C GLY A 607 20.80 6.92 29.56
N ARG A 608 20.30 6.68 28.35
CA ARG A 608 20.60 7.50 27.17
C ARG A 608 19.95 8.87 27.29
N VAL A 609 18.80 8.92 27.96
CA VAL A 609 18.05 10.14 28.24
C VAL A 609 17.94 10.31 29.77
N THR A 610 18.30 11.48 30.27
CA THR A 610 18.21 11.81 31.69
C THR A 610 17.38 13.06 31.91
N VAL A 611 16.62 13.06 33.00
CA VAL A 611 15.84 14.23 33.45
C VAL A 611 16.63 14.92 34.54
N LYS A 612 16.84 16.22 34.41
CA LYS A 612 17.34 17.01 35.55
C LYS A 612 16.29 16.96 36.66
N PRO A 613 16.69 16.67 37.91
CA PRO A 613 15.76 16.65 39.02
C PRO A 613 15.03 17.99 39.10
N VAL A 614 13.71 17.95 39.13
CA VAL A 614 12.94 19.12 39.56
C VAL A 614 13.27 19.31 41.05
N PRO A 615 13.76 20.46 41.49
CA PRO A 615 13.89 20.72 42.93
C PRO A 615 12.50 20.52 43.55
N LEU A 616 12.35 19.54 44.41
CA LEU A 616 11.14 19.43 45.23
C LEU A 616 11.08 20.70 46.08
N LEU A 617 10.32 21.66 45.61
CA LEU A 617 9.81 22.69 46.50
C LEU A 617 8.75 21.96 47.34
N ASP A 618 9.14 21.52 48.52
CA ASP A 618 8.18 21.05 49.50
C ASP A 618 7.24 22.22 49.83
N PRO A 619 5.99 22.18 49.42
CA PRO A 619 4.99 23.03 50.04
C PRO A 619 4.68 22.40 51.41
N PRO A 620 4.69 23.15 52.48
CA PRO A 620 4.30 22.60 53.76
C PRO A 620 2.85 22.15 53.70
N GLY A 621 2.64 20.81 53.69
CA GLY A 621 1.31 20.20 53.84
C GLY A 621 0.71 19.43 52.70
N SER A 622 1.41 19.11 51.58
CA SER A 622 0.85 18.28 50.52
C SER A 622 1.22 16.80 50.71
N THR A 623 0.24 16.00 51.06
CA THR A 623 0.29 14.54 50.92
C THR A 623 0.28 14.19 49.44
N GLY A 624 1.35 13.56 48.98
CA GLY A 624 1.53 13.22 47.55
C GLY A 624 0.43 12.30 47.02
N LEU A 625 -0.26 12.76 46.00
CA LEU A 625 -1.03 11.93 45.10
C LEU A 625 -0.07 11.36 44.04
N LEU A 626 0.33 10.10 44.23
CA LEU A 626 0.92 9.29 43.18
C LEU A 626 -0.18 9.02 42.15
N VAL A 627 -0.15 9.73 41.04
CA VAL A 627 -0.96 9.38 39.89
C VAL A 627 -0.30 8.15 39.22
N THR A 628 -0.79 6.97 39.54
CA THR A 628 -0.47 5.76 38.79
C THR A 628 -1.09 5.87 37.40
N PRO A 629 -0.34 5.58 36.32
CA PRO A 629 -0.94 5.47 34.99
C PRO A 629 -2.00 4.35 35.00
N PRO A 630 -3.09 4.48 34.25
CA PRO A 630 -4.10 3.44 34.16
C PRO A 630 -3.48 2.15 33.61
N GLU A 631 -3.85 1.01 34.22
CA GLU A 631 -3.47 -0.31 33.70
C GLU A 631 -4.07 -0.53 32.31
N PRO A 632 -3.34 -1.25 31.41
CA PRO A 632 -3.88 -1.58 30.10
C PRO A 632 -5.11 -2.48 30.25
N VAL A 633 -6.21 -2.06 29.66
CA VAL A 633 -7.46 -2.84 29.61
C VAL A 633 -7.25 -4.07 28.72
N PRO A 634 -7.47 -5.31 29.20
CA PRO A 634 -7.39 -6.50 28.36
C PRO A 634 -8.52 -6.49 27.34
N GLY A 635 -8.22 -6.65 26.05
CA GLY A 635 -9.22 -6.87 25.02
C GLY A 635 -9.35 -5.81 23.94
N LEU A 636 -8.40 -4.88 23.81
CA LEU A 636 -8.40 -3.94 22.68
C LEU A 636 -8.00 -4.66 21.38
N PRO A 637 -8.75 -4.42 20.28
CA PRO A 637 -8.44 -4.98 18.97
C PRO A 637 -7.10 -4.45 18.44
N SER A 638 -6.56 -5.14 17.42
CA SER A 638 -5.34 -4.75 16.69
C SER A 638 -5.33 -3.23 16.38
N PRO A 639 -4.15 -2.56 16.40
CA PRO A 639 -4.02 -1.13 16.11
C PRO A 639 -4.70 -0.66 14.82
N VAL A 640 -4.83 -1.54 13.82
CA VAL A 640 -5.54 -1.29 12.56
C VAL A 640 -7.02 -0.93 12.79
N ALA A 641 -7.70 -1.60 13.72
CA ALA A 641 -9.12 -1.34 13.97
C ALA A 641 -9.37 -0.04 14.77
N ALA A 642 -8.42 0.40 15.58
CA ALA A 642 -8.60 1.58 16.42
C ALA A 642 -8.45 2.91 15.65
N GLU A 643 -7.62 2.97 14.61
CA GLU A 643 -7.47 4.20 13.80
C GLU A 643 -8.64 4.44 12.86
N GLU A 644 -9.20 3.38 12.31
CA GLU A 644 -10.40 3.49 11.48
C GLU A 644 -11.60 3.97 12.31
N GLU A 645 -11.65 3.63 13.59
CA GLU A 645 -12.69 4.08 14.53
C GLU A 645 -12.46 5.54 14.96
N ALA A 646 -11.23 5.93 15.27
CA ALA A 646 -10.86 7.30 15.64
C ALA A 646 -11.01 8.30 14.47
N ALA A 647 -10.72 7.89 13.24
CA ALA A 647 -10.88 8.71 12.05
C ALA A 647 -12.35 8.95 11.70
N ARG A 648 -13.24 8.00 12.01
CA ARG A 648 -14.70 8.14 11.83
C ARG A 648 -15.33 9.07 12.85
N ASP A 649 -14.93 8.99 14.12
CA ASP A 649 -15.41 9.88 15.17
C ASP A 649 -14.98 11.34 14.94
N ALA A 650 -13.85 11.56 14.27
CA ALA A 650 -13.37 12.88 13.91
C ALA A 650 -13.95 13.43 12.59
N GLY A 651 -14.85 12.71 11.91
CA GLY A 651 -15.38 13.10 10.61
C GLY A 651 -14.34 13.06 9.48
N ARG A 652 -13.20 12.45 9.71
CA ARG A 652 -12.16 12.20 8.71
C ARG A 652 -12.17 10.72 8.34
N ARG A 653 -12.28 10.41 7.06
CA ARG A 653 -12.13 9.02 6.58
C ARG A 653 -10.65 8.64 6.54
N PRO A 654 -10.30 7.37 6.78
CA PRO A 654 -8.91 6.95 6.75
C PRO A 654 -8.37 7.12 5.32
N VAL A 655 -7.26 7.83 5.23
CA VAL A 655 -6.38 7.78 4.07
C VAL A 655 -5.41 6.63 4.36
N CYS A 656 -5.34 5.67 3.46
CA CYS A 656 -4.37 4.57 3.56
C CYS A 656 -2.93 5.05 3.64
#